data_9a6881041a9494bde242b180d98c9d1b
#
_entry.id   9a6881041a9494bde242b180d98c9d1b
#
_cell.length_a   1.000
_cell.length_b   1.000
_cell.length_c   1.000
_cell.angle_alpha   90.00
_cell.angle_beta   90.00
_cell.angle_gamma   90.00
#
_symmetry.space_group_name_H-M   'P 1'
#
loop_
_entity.id
_entity.type
_entity.pdbx_description
1 polymer ?
#
loop_
_entity_poly.entity_id
_entity_poly.type
_entity_poly.pdbx_seq_one_letter_code
_entity_poly.pdbx_strand_id
1 'polypeptide(L)'
;MNSAGKSMLVCALLSGVLGGFAEETQWKQFPIWGGGYVQNVEISKSSPNVWYTYVDVCGPYRSDDAGNSWRPLHQVYSINERYRGMNPRSLSIDPRNPDSIVYVAGNSWDLKGNIYVSRDGGKSVRAVVKDLHFYGNGYRRWTGILLDRNPFNPDELITAPDSDGIFRGTENGEKWENAGLKDHFFTDIRYDLAVPGRIYACAPAVAPERSADRKPRQTGFYRSDDNGKTWKRLQETAPEEIKQARAKGNPLLGIFDMTELRISEDAGATWKPYSEGLPEAGKEYITNGRFQAIGAGSDFFLAVDTAGTVYRRNIGDPEWKRVIIRRRINREYETGGQLRTAQWFGRAAASINIDPRDEKHWIMTDWFAIWETFDAGKKWQTAIRNICQLISFTVAADPFDGNNLIYGVADVVFFTSRNGGKSFEHDPSHYSGILGGVCSIAFSRISKGVAFICGGKQGSTTILRSKDGMKTWARPALKGLPKLEYGKCAVYTLAANPKKEEIFACVSGPVEPGKGGVYKSTDMGDTWVWFSTGLPADMSYASGEWDNNAANPQIAVGPDGSAVTFNRKTKQLYYLADREKGIWKASDLRYTSWTLPVIAADPFVPGHYLAGCAANEYAESFDGGKTFRRLTTVPETIESISFDEHNPGWVALGCTGKLRVSRDGGKTFEVIEDAMSLPGGHSMRTILDRKRLFLITGASGVYTKELK
;
A
#
# COMPACT_ATOMS: atom_id res chain seq x y z
N MET A 1 20.46 74.33 -14.85
CA MET A 1 20.55 74.10 -16.28
C MET A 1 21.05 72.64 -16.40
N ASN A 2 20.17 71.72 -16.52
CA ASN A 2 19.92 70.72 -17.57
C ASN A 2 21.12 69.87 -17.97
N SER A 3 21.09 68.55 -17.82
CA SER A 3 20.36 67.69 -18.71
C SER A 3 20.43 66.26 -18.23
N ALA A 4 19.32 65.56 -18.35
CA ALA A 4 19.16 64.08 -18.13
C ALA A 4 19.84 63.30 -19.24
N GLY A 5 20.63 62.29 -18.84
CA GLY A 5 21.16 61.24 -19.75
C GLY A 5 20.43 59.92 -19.54
N LYS A 6 19.62 59.53 -20.51
CA LYS A 6 19.01 58.20 -20.60
C LYS A 6 20.06 57.17 -21.04
N SER A 7 20.34 56.19 -20.24
CA SER A 7 21.08 55.01 -20.67
C SER A 7 20.13 53.96 -21.25
N MET A 8 20.19 53.76 -22.56
CA MET A 8 19.58 52.64 -23.27
C MET A 8 20.39 51.37 -23.04
N LEU A 9 19.76 50.35 -22.45
CA LEU A 9 20.34 49.00 -22.36
C LEU A 9 20.05 48.27 -23.66
N VAL A 10 21.09 48.00 -24.45
CA VAL A 10 21.02 47.19 -25.66
C VAL A 10 21.04 45.71 -25.23
N CYS A 11 19.91 45.01 -25.35
CA CYS A 11 19.88 43.56 -25.27
C CYS A 11 20.39 42.96 -26.59
N ALA A 12 21.60 42.43 -26.56
CA ALA A 12 22.10 41.59 -27.66
C ALA A 12 21.39 40.25 -27.66
N LEU A 13 20.64 39.97 -28.72
CA LEU A 13 20.11 38.65 -29.06
C LEU A 13 21.26 37.74 -29.47
N LEU A 14 21.69 36.87 -28.56
CA LEU A 14 22.45 35.66 -28.88
C LEU A 14 21.47 34.54 -29.21
N SER A 15 21.24 34.32 -30.50
CA SER A 15 20.62 33.12 -31.02
C SER A 15 21.60 31.95 -30.88
N GLY A 16 21.62 31.37 -29.72
CA GLY A 16 22.24 30.09 -29.46
C GLY A 16 21.34 28.97 -30.00
N VAL A 17 21.83 28.21 -30.95
CA VAL A 17 21.24 26.94 -31.39
C VAL A 17 21.19 26.03 -30.18
N LEU A 18 20.04 25.96 -29.50
CA LEU A 18 19.72 24.92 -28.54
C LEU A 18 19.45 23.65 -29.35
N GLY A 19 20.49 22.81 -29.47
CA GLY A 19 20.29 21.42 -29.80
C GLY A 19 19.25 20.85 -28.85
N GLY A 20 18.14 20.37 -29.39
CA GLY A 20 17.07 19.74 -28.62
C GLY A 20 17.63 18.56 -27.84
N PHE A 21 17.94 18.76 -26.58
CA PHE A 21 17.96 17.66 -25.62
C PHE A 21 16.52 17.15 -25.57
N ALA A 22 16.32 15.95 -26.17
CA ALA A 22 15.05 15.26 -26.04
C ALA A 22 14.72 15.13 -24.56
N GLU A 23 13.61 15.72 -24.15
CA GLU A 23 13.07 15.61 -22.79
C GLU A 23 13.08 14.13 -22.40
N GLU A 24 13.91 13.77 -21.42
CA GLU A 24 13.94 12.44 -20.87
C GLU A 24 12.54 12.22 -20.28
N THR A 25 11.80 11.25 -20.81
CA THR A 25 10.41 11.01 -20.38
C THR A 25 10.42 10.60 -18.91
N GLN A 26 9.98 11.49 -18.06
CA GLN A 26 9.93 11.23 -16.62
C GLN A 26 8.78 10.27 -16.28
N TRP A 27 8.95 9.50 -15.20
CA TRP A 27 7.89 8.70 -14.62
C TRP A 27 6.74 9.59 -14.12
N LYS A 28 5.50 9.21 -14.48
CA LYS A 28 4.27 9.88 -14.03
C LYS A 28 3.45 8.89 -13.23
N GLN A 29 3.12 9.24 -11.99
CA GLN A 29 2.23 8.44 -11.15
C GLN A 29 0.77 8.65 -11.58
N PHE A 30 -0.04 7.61 -11.52
CA PHE A 30 -1.49 7.76 -11.67
C PHE A 30 -2.04 8.67 -10.56
N PRO A 31 -2.89 9.65 -10.89
CA PRO A 31 -3.41 10.62 -9.92
C PRO A 31 -4.53 10.02 -9.07
N ILE A 32 -4.25 8.93 -8.38
CA ILE A 32 -5.16 8.28 -7.44
C ILE A 32 -4.48 8.31 -6.07
N TRP A 33 -5.02 9.12 -5.16
CA TRP A 33 -4.41 9.38 -3.87
C TRP A 33 -5.28 8.88 -2.71
N GLY A 34 -4.61 8.41 -1.65
CA GLY A 34 -5.22 7.71 -0.52
C GLY A 34 -5.30 6.20 -0.72
N GLY A 35 -6.22 5.55 -0.04
CA GLY A 35 -6.55 4.13 -0.26
C GLY A 35 -5.82 3.12 0.62
N GLY A 36 -5.07 3.58 1.62
CA GLY A 36 -4.46 2.77 2.66
C GLY A 36 -4.51 3.49 4.00
N TYR A 37 -3.99 2.87 5.05
CA TYR A 37 -4.11 3.35 6.41
C TYR A 37 -3.02 4.37 6.75
N VAL A 38 -3.41 5.63 6.93
CA VAL A 38 -2.49 6.69 7.40
C VAL A 38 -2.44 6.66 8.92
N GLN A 39 -1.25 6.44 9.48
CA GLN A 39 -1.14 6.25 10.93
C GLN A 39 -1.01 7.55 11.71
N ASN A 40 -0.17 8.49 11.24
CA ASN A 40 0.02 9.77 11.93
C ASN A 40 0.60 10.84 11.01
N VAL A 41 0.55 12.09 11.45
CA VAL A 41 1.23 13.24 10.84
C VAL A 41 2.06 13.94 11.92
N GLU A 42 3.33 14.18 11.61
CA GLU A 42 4.26 14.96 12.44
C GLU A 42 4.58 16.29 11.74
N ILE A 43 4.44 17.41 12.46
CA ILE A 43 4.78 18.74 11.97
C ILE A 43 6.12 19.16 12.54
N SER A 44 7.04 19.63 11.70
CA SER A 44 8.32 20.15 12.15
C SER A 44 8.13 21.42 13.01
N LYS A 45 8.81 21.46 14.16
CA LYS A 45 8.80 22.65 15.04
C LYS A 45 9.65 23.79 14.49
N SER A 46 10.76 23.48 13.82
CA SER A 46 11.66 24.46 13.22
C SER A 46 11.21 24.97 11.86
N SER A 47 10.38 24.21 11.14
CA SER A 47 9.93 24.56 9.79
C SER A 47 8.47 24.14 9.60
N PRO A 48 7.50 25.00 9.87
CA PRO A 48 6.07 24.68 9.88
C PRO A 48 5.49 24.12 8.59
N ASN A 49 6.14 24.38 7.47
CA ASN A 49 5.73 23.83 6.16
C ASN A 49 6.23 22.41 5.93
N VAL A 50 7.17 21.92 6.75
CA VAL A 50 7.69 20.56 6.62
C VAL A 50 6.92 19.62 7.54
N TRP A 51 6.22 18.70 6.91
CA TRP A 51 5.45 17.65 7.60
C TRP A 51 5.96 16.28 7.18
N TYR A 52 5.79 15.31 8.06
CA TYR A 52 5.98 13.90 7.74
C TYR A 52 4.74 13.12 8.10
N THR A 53 4.44 12.12 7.29
CA THR A 53 3.42 11.12 7.58
C THR A 53 3.97 9.73 7.31
N TYR A 54 3.33 8.74 7.87
CA TYR A 54 3.66 7.36 7.60
C TYR A 54 2.38 6.51 7.50
N VAL A 55 2.49 5.51 6.64
CA VAL A 55 1.39 4.67 6.21
C VAL A 55 1.75 3.21 6.40
N ASP A 56 0.77 2.37 6.57
CA ASP A 56 0.99 0.98 7.01
C ASP A 56 1.65 0.06 5.97
N VAL A 57 1.66 0.43 4.67
CA VAL A 57 2.18 -0.45 3.61
C VAL A 57 3.15 0.20 2.61
N CYS A 58 3.36 1.52 2.65
CA CYS A 58 4.15 2.23 1.62
C CYS A 58 5.33 3.05 2.16
N GLY A 59 5.61 2.98 3.43
CA GLY A 59 6.67 3.76 4.05
C GLY A 59 6.27 5.19 4.43
N PRO A 60 7.23 6.00 4.89
CA PRO A 60 6.98 7.38 5.27
C PRO A 60 7.00 8.31 4.05
N TYR A 61 6.31 9.44 4.19
CA TYR A 61 6.22 10.53 3.22
C TYR A 61 6.60 11.85 3.87
N ARG A 62 7.06 12.81 3.06
CA ARG A 62 7.34 14.18 3.45
C ARG A 62 6.55 15.16 2.59
N SER A 63 6.05 16.19 3.22
CA SER A 63 5.56 17.42 2.60
C SER A 63 6.52 18.56 2.92
N ASP A 64 6.75 19.44 1.95
CA ASP A 64 7.52 20.68 2.09
C ASP A 64 6.61 21.92 1.95
N ASP A 65 5.29 21.71 1.84
CA ASP A 65 4.27 22.72 1.56
C ASP A 65 3.04 22.61 2.48
N ALA A 66 3.27 22.26 3.76
CA ALA A 66 2.25 22.15 4.80
C ALA A 66 1.11 21.17 4.42
N GLY A 67 1.45 19.98 3.92
CA GLY A 67 0.49 18.94 3.59
C GLY A 67 -0.25 19.12 2.25
N ASN A 68 0.06 20.18 1.47
CA ASN A 68 -0.59 20.38 0.17
C ASN A 68 -0.15 19.33 -0.86
N SER A 69 1.08 18.85 -0.77
CA SER A 69 1.58 17.72 -1.55
C SER A 69 2.62 16.92 -0.78
N TRP A 70 2.79 15.66 -1.16
CA TRP A 70 3.67 14.73 -0.49
C TRP A 70 4.61 14.04 -1.47
N ARG A 71 5.81 13.73 -1.02
CA ARG A 71 6.75 12.84 -1.69
C ARG A 71 7.11 11.68 -0.78
N PRO A 72 7.24 10.45 -1.30
CA PRO A 72 7.75 9.34 -0.51
C PRO A 72 9.20 9.61 -0.10
N LEU A 73 9.61 9.11 1.04
CA LEU A 73 11.03 9.08 1.38
C LEU A 73 11.73 8.06 0.49
N HIS A 74 13.00 8.33 0.20
CA HIS A 74 13.80 7.40 -0.58
C HIS A 74 13.94 6.07 0.18
N GLN A 75 13.53 5.00 -0.50
CA GLN A 75 13.54 3.66 0.08
C GLN A 75 14.80 2.94 -0.36
N VAL A 76 15.96 3.36 0.17
CA VAL A 76 17.22 2.64 -0.02
C VAL A 76 17.19 1.39 0.83
N TYR A 77 16.47 0.40 0.39
CA TYR A 77 16.50 -0.90 1.03
C TYR A 77 17.21 -1.90 0.12
N SER A 78 18.16 -2.63 0.67
CA SER A 78 18.60 -3.84 0.03
C SER A 78 17.39 -4.75 -0.20
N ILE A 79 17.43 -5.59 -1.20
CA ILE A 79 16.34 -6.52 -1.54
C ILE A 79 15.83 -7.27 -0.30
N ASN A 80 16.70 -7.58 0.66
CA ASN A 80 16.37 -8.28 1.90
C ASN A 80 15.77 -7.36 2.99
N GLU A 81 15.93 -6.05 2.88
CA GLU A 81 15.47 -5.09 3.90
C GLU A 81 14.22 -4.31 3.46
N ARG A 82 13.86 -4.36 2.16
CA ARG A 82 12.78 -3.56 1.58
C ARG A 82 11.42 -3.72 2.28
N TYR A 83 11.11 -4.92 2.76
CA TYR A 83 9.86 -5.16 3.48
C TYR A 83 9.84 -4.57 4.88
N ARG A 84 11.00 -4.49 5.55
CA ARG A 84 11.11 -4.05 6.93
C ARG A 84 10.92 -2.57 7.12
N GLY A 85 11.38 -1.76 6.16
CA GLY A 85 11.29 -0.30 6.24
C GLY A 85 9.99 0.28 5.67
N MET A 86 9.18 -0.52 4.97
CA MET A 86 7.98 -0.07 4.28
C MET A 86 6.73 -0.05 5.15
N ASN A 87 6.79 -0.63 6.33
CA ASN A 87 5.69 -0.64 7.29
C ASN A 87 6.10 0.17 8.53
N PRO A 88 6.21 1.50 8.44
CA PRO A 88 6.57 2.33 9.57
C PRO A 88 5.49 2.28 10.63
N ARG A 89 5.93 2.37 11.90
CA ARG A 89 5.05 2.34 13.07
C ARG A 89 5.06 3.66 13.83
N SER A 90 6.16 4.39 13.78
CA SER A 90 6.30 5.73 14.35
C SER A 90 7.48 6.47 13.73
N LEU A 91 7.38 7.80 13.71
CA LEU A 91 8.42 8.69 13.21
C LEU A 91 8.58 9.86 14.18
N SER A 92 9.80 10.38 14.31
CA SER A 92 10.10 11.58 15.09
C SER A 92 11.02 12.51 14.32
N ILE A 93 10.67 13.79 14.25
CA ILE A 93 11.45 14.86 13.65
C ILE A 93 12.33 15.52 14.72
N ASP A 94 13.58 15.84 14.39
CA ASP A 94 14.41 16.70 15.24
C ASP A 94 13.82 18.12 15.26
N PRO A 95 13.44 18.66 16.42
CA PRO A 95 12.82 19.98 16.48
C PRO A 95 13.73 21.12 16.03
N ARG A 96 15.04 20.89 15.90
CA ARG A 96 16.05 21.86 15.46
C ARG A 96 16.30 21.81 13.95
N ASN A 97 16.05 20.66 13.32
CA ASN A 97 16.36 20.41 11.91
C ASN A 97 15.28 19.53 11.27
N PRO A 98 14.45 20.07 10.34
CA PRO A 98 13.36 19.34 9.71
C PRO A 98 13.84 18.19 8.80
N ASP A 99 15.12 18.18 8.42
CA ASP A 99 15.70 17.14 7.57
C ASP A 99 16.25 15.96 8.39
N SER A 100 16.30 16.09 9.71
CA SER A 100 16.77 15.04 10.62
C SER A 100 15.59 14.30 11.23
N ILE A 101 15.44 13.04 10.86
CA ILE A 101 14.36 12.17 11.35
C ILE A 101 14.89 10.84 11.84
N VAL A 102 14.16 10.27 12.77
CA VAL A 102 14.27 8.86 13.21
C VAL A 102 12.91 8.21 13.01
N TYR A 103 12.85 7.01 12.50
CA TYR A 103 11.61 6.25 12.45
C TYR A 103 11.84 4.77 12.71
N VAL A 104 10.79 4.08 13.15
CA VAL A 104 10.76 2.65 13.40
C VAL A 104 9.79 1.99 12.45
N ALA A 105 10.20 0.88 11.87
CA ALA A 105 9.39 0.15 10.91
C ALA A 105 9.64 -1.35 11.02
N GLY A 106 8.64 -2.14 10.67
CA GLY A 106 8.72 -3.59 10.60
C GLY A 106 7.40 -4.18 10.16
N ASN A 107 7.43 -5.34 9.52
CA ASN A 107 6.23 -5.97 8.99
C ASN A 107 5.72 -7.09 9.91
N SER A 108 4.47 -7.48 9.68
CA SER A 108 3.81 -8.54 10.42
C SER A 108 4.08 -9.95 9.87
N TRP A 109 4.84 -10.08 8.78
CA TRP A 109 5.05 -11.35 8.11
C TRP A 109 6.29 -12.09 8.56
N ASP A 110 7.47 -11.43 8.54
CA ASP A 110 8.73 -11.99 9.05
C ASP A 110 9.05 -11.52 10.47
N LEU A 111 8.18 -10.67 11.02
CA LEU A 111 8.24 -10.16 12.41
C LEU A 111 9.50 -9.36 12.70
N LYS A 112 10.19 -8.88 11.69
CA LYS A 112 11.45 -8.15 11.81
C LYS A 112 11.29 -6.73 11.34
N GLY A 113 11.93 -5.85 12.06
CA GLY A 113 11.96 -4.43 11.77
C GLY A 113 13.27 -3.80 12.24
N ASN A 114 13.39 -2.51 12.00
CA ASN A 114 14.61 -1.77 12.27
C ASN A 114 14.29 -0.38 12.82
N ILE A 115 15.28 0.24 13.43
CA ILE A 115 15.31 1.68 13.69
C ILE A 115 16.11 2.32 12.54
N TYR A 116 15.51 3.33 11.91
CA TYR A 116 16.07 4.03 10.77
C TYR A 116 16.35 5.50 11.09
N VAL A 117 17.38 6.05 10.48
CA VAL A 117 17.70 7.47 10.54
C VAL A 117 17.88 8.05 9.14
N SER A 118 17.52 9.32 8.99
CA SER A 118 17.85 10.17 7.84
C SER A 118 18.30 11.53 8.35
N ARG A 119 19.24 12.17 7.65
CA ARG A 119 19.77 13.50 7.97
C ARG A 119 19.63 14.50 6.82
N ASP A 120 18.95 14.10 5.75
CA ASP A 120 18.82 14.82 4.49
C ASP A 120 17.36 14.91 4.01
N GLY A 121 16.41 14.83 4.95
CA GLY A 121 14.99 14.91 4.66
C GLY A 121 14.42 13.69 3.96
N GLY A 122 15.03 12.52 4.18
CA GLY A 122 14.59 11.25 3.62
C GLY A 122 15.07 11.01 2.19
N LYS A 123 16.08 11.74 1.70
CA LYS A 123 16.74 11.44 0.43
C LYS A 123 17.62 10.21 0.55
N SER A 124 18.19 9.99 1.72
CA SER A 124 18.84 8.75 2.12
C SER A 124 18.37 8.30 3.49
N VAL A 125 18.36 6.98 3.71
CA VAL A 125 17.89 6.35 4.94
C VAL A 125 18.82 5.18 5.26
N ARG A 126 19.20 5.01 6.52
CA ARG A 126 19.98 3.85 6.97
C ARG A 126 19.43 3.24 8.25
N ALA A 127 19.52 1.93 8.38
CA ALA A 127 19.19 1.22 9.61
C ALA A 127 20.35 1.36 10.60
N VAL A 128 20.03 1.76 11.84
CA VAL A 128 21.01 1.88 12.95
C VAL A 128 20.88 0.73 13.95
N VAL A 129 19.68 0.17 14.10
CA VAL A 129 19.44 -1.08 14.83
C VAL A 129 18.59 -1.98 13.94
N LYS A 130 18.95 -3.26 13.88
CA LYS A 130 18.28 -4.25 13.03
C LYS A 130 17.64 -5.37 13.85
N ASP A 131 16.70 -6.06 13.20
CA ASP A 131 16.07 -7.28 13.71
C ASP A 131 15.26 -7.10 15.01
N LEU A 132 14.67 -5.91 15.24
CA LEU A 132 13.70 -5.65 16.28
C LEU A 132 12.26 -5.96 15.77
N HIS A 133 11.34 -6.23 16.69
CA HIS A 133 9.96 -6.55 16.31
C HIS A 133 9.07 -5.30 16.33
N PHE A 134 8.74 -4.76 15.15
CA PHE A 134 7.78 -3.68 14.99
C PHE A 134 6.64 -4.12 14.08
N TYR A 135 5.40 -3.84 14.51
CA TYR A 135 4.19 -4.18 13.78
C TYR A 135 3.62 -2.99 12.99
N GLY A 136 4.30 -2.55 11.94
CA GLY A 136 3.83 -1.42 11.13
C GLY A 136 2.50 -1.68 10.42
N ASN A 137 2.27 -2.91 9.96
CA ASN A 137 1.00 -3.37 9.36
C ASN A 137 0.40 -4.53 10.17
N GLY A 138 0.43 -4.44 11.49
CA GLY A 138 -0.07 -5.47 12.39
C GLY A 138 -1.23 -4.99 13.25
N TYR A 139 -1.56 -5.82 14.23
CA TYR A 139 -2.58 -5.50 15.22
C TYR A 139 -2.19 -4.25 16.03
N ARG A 140 -3.17 -3.38 16.29
CA ARG A 140 -2.95 -2.10 17.00
C ARG A 140 -2.06 -1.09 16.28
N ARG A 141 -1.81 -1.23 14.96
CA ARG A 141 -1.05 -0.25 14.18
C ARG A 141 -1.65 1.16 14.19
N TRP A 142 -2.91 1.27 14.53
CA TRP A 142 -3.68 2.51 14.59
C TRP A 142 -3.65 3.20 15.96
N THR A 143 -2.96 2.68 16.96
CA THR A 143 -3.03 3.18 18.35
C THR A 143 -1.67 3.67 18.80
N GLY A 144 -1.62 4.91 19.32
CA GLY A 144 -0.45 5.50 19.96
C GLY A 144 0.80 5.62 19.09
N ILE A 145 1.94 5.84 19.71
CA ILE A 145 3.25 5.88 19.05
C ILE A 145 4.24 4.96 19.79
N LEU A 146 5.16 4.34 19.04
CA LEU A 146 6.22 3.48 19.60
C LEU A 146 7.61 4.11 19.55
N LEU A 147 7.70 5.37 19.19
CA LEU A 147 8.93 6.17 19.20
C LEU A 147 8.58 7.59 19.61
N ASP A 148 9.24 8.09 20.65
CA ASP A 148 9.09 9.48 21.07
C ASP A 148 10.46 10.11 21.35
N ARG A 149 10.51 11.44 21.27
CA ARG A 149 11.70 12.25 21.46
C ARG A 149 11.56 13.08 22.74
N ASN A 150 12.64 13.11 23.53
CA ASN A 150 12.68 13.89 24.76
C ASN A 150 12.49 15.39 24.45
N PRO A 151 11.41 16.02 24.96
CA PRO A 151 11.13 17.43 24.70
C PRO A 151 12.13 18.39 25.36
N PHE A 152 12.89 17.92 26.35
CA PHE A 152 13.89 18.70 27.09
C PHE A 152 15.31 18.49 26.54
N ASN A 153 15.57 17.34 25.92
CA ASN A 153 16.85 17.01 25.27
C ASN A 153 16.58 16.29 23.94
N PRO A 154 16.51 16.99 22.81
CA PRO A 154 16.18 16.38 21.53
C PRO A 154 17.14 15.32 21.00
N ASP A 155 18.33 15.16 21.59
CA ASP A 155 19.26 14.10 21.24
C ASP A 155 18.90 12.74 21.84
N GLU A 156 17.96 12.73 22.76
CA GLU A 156 17.43 11.52 23.42
C GLU A 156 16.08 11.10 22.83
N LEU A 157 15.94 9.81 22.61
CA LEU A 157 14.72 9.19 22.14
C LEU A 157 14.41 7.93 22.96
N ILE A 158 13.16 7.50 22.90
CA ILE A 158 12.69 6.24 23.48
C ILE A 158 11.87 5.47 22.46
N THR A 159 12.04 4.15 22.40
CA THR A 159 11.19 3.29 21.54
C THR A 159 10.85 1.97 22.23
N ALA A 160 9.72 1.38 21.84
CA ALA A 160 9.19 0.19 22.48
C ALA A 160 8.75 -0.85 21.41
N PRO A 161 9.71 -1.62 20.84
CA PRO A 161 9.37 -2.75 19.98
C PRO A 161 8.64 -3.86 20.75
N ASP A 162 7.82 -4.64 20.03
CA ASP A 162 7.10 -5.78 20.60
C ASP A 162 8.09 -6.86 21.10
N SER A 163 7.92 -7.32 22.32
CA SER A 163 8.72 -8.36 22.99
C SER A 163 10.17 -8.03 23.31
N ASP A 164 10.84 -7.16 22.56
CA ASP A 164 12.27 -6.89 22.74
C ASP A 164 12.57 -5.98 23.92
N GLY A 165 11.54 -5.36 24.48
CA GLY A 165 11.64 -4.38 25.57
C GLY A 165 11.79 -2.95 25.06
N ILE A 166 12.06 -2.03 25.97
CA ILE A 166 12.24 -0.61 25.68
C ILE A 166 13.71 -0.34 25.33
N PHE A 167 13.93 0.56 24.38
CA PHE A 167 15.28 1.02 23.99
C PHE A 167 15.36 2.54 24.14
N ARG A 168 16.46 3.00 24.75
CA ARG A 168 16.87 4.40 24.80
C ARG A 168 17.82 4.73 23.67
N GLY A 169 17.53 5.82 22.97
CA GLY A 169 18.38 6.39 21.93
C GLY A 169 19.13 7.63 22.45
N THR A 170 20.36 7.81 22.01
CA THR A 170 21.18 9.00 22.24
C THR A 170 21.81 9.46 20.92
N GLU A 171 22.52 10.60 20.96
CA GLU A 171 23.16 11.18 19.76
C GLU A 171 22.16 11.31 18.58
N ASN A 172 20.96 11.83 18.90
CA ASN A 172 19.88 12.01 17.92
C ASN A 172 19.47 10.68 17.23
N GLY A 173 19.50 9.55 17.96
CA GLY A 173 19.08 8.24 17.48
C GLY A 173 20.18 7.44 16.77
N GLU A 174 21.44 7.83 16.90
CA GLU A 174 22.58 7.07 16.37
C GLU A 174 22.97 5.87 17.23
N LYS A 175 22.80 5.98 18.54
CA LYS A 175 23.11 4.94 19.51
C LYS A 175 21.89 4.52 20.29
N TRP A 176 21.76 3.23 20.53
CA TRP A 176 20.64 2.65 21.24
C TRP A 176 21.08 1.60 22.24
N GLU A 177 20.45 1.61 23.41
CA GLU A 177 20.65 0.62 24.48
C GLU A 177 19.30 0.08 24.97
N ASN A 178 19.26 -1.20 25.36
CA ASN A 178 18.05 -1.80 25.94
C ASN A 178 17.83 -1.24 27.36
N ALA A 179 16.62 -0.81 27.65
CA ALA A 179 16.16 -0.18 28.88
C ALA A 179 15.14 -1.04 29.67
N GLY A 180 15.08 -2.33 29.40
CA GLY A 180 14.25 -3.30 30.12
C GLY A 180 12.86 -3.53 29.57
N LEU A 181 11.96 -4.05 30.38
CA LEU A 181 10.56 -4.39 30.08
C LEU A 181 10.39 -5.29 28.84
N LYS A 182 11.15 -6.39 28.77
CA LYS A 182 10.97 -7.42 27.73
C LYS A 182 9.61 -8.15 27.88
N ASP A 183 9.20 -8.84 26.82
CA ASP A 183 7.97 -9.64 26.76
C ASP A 183 6.65 -8.87 26.96
N HIS A 184 6.63 -7.58 26.56
CA HIS A 184 5.46 -6.75 26.53
C HIS A 184 5.05 -6.44 25.08
N PHE A 185 3.76 -6.24 24.87
CA PHE A 185 3.23 -5.66 23.64
C PHE A 185 2.83 -4.20 23.90
N PHE A 186 3.72 -3.29 23.56
CA PHE A 186 3.46 -1.87 23.75
C PHE A 186 2.57 -1.31 22.65
N THR A 187 1.69 -0.39 23.01
CA THR A 187 0.85 0.38 22.08
C THR A 187 1.21 1.85 22.06
N ASP A 188 1.72 2.39 23.19
CA ASP A 188 2.11 3.79 23.29
C ASP A 188 3.31 3.96 24.25
N ILE A 189 4.24 4.86 23.88
CA ILE A 189 5.34 5.29 24.74
C ILE A 189 5.60 6.78 24.56
N ARG A 190 5.66 7.53 25.68
CA ARG A 190 5.76 8.99 25.61
C ARG A 190 6.57 9.58 26.74
N TYR A 191 7.36 10.60 26.40
CA TYR A 191 7.92 11.52 27.37
C TYR A 191 6.81 12.40 27.98
N ASP A 192 6.95 12.69 29.26
CA ASP A 192 6.15 13.71 29.93
C ASP A 192 6.52 15.09 29.39
N LEU A 193 5.54 15.92 29.06
CA LEU A 193 5.75 17.25 28.48
C LEU A 193 6.15 18.32 29.49
N ALA A 194 6.07 18.02 30.81
CA ALA A 194 6.28 18.96 31.90
C ALA A 194 7.40 18.57 32.85
N VAL A 195 7.71 17.27 32.98
CA VAL A 195 8.69 16.76 33.93
C VAL A 195 9.85 16.10 33.18
N PRO A 196 11.07 16.69 33.23
CA PRO A 196 12.25 16.11 32.58
C PRO A 196 12.55 14.69 33.09
N GLY A 197 12.88 13.79 32.16
CA GLY A 197 13.25 12.41 32.47
C GLY A 197 12.09 11.47 32.79
N ARG A 198 10.83 12.01 32.85
CA ARG A 198 9.65 11.17 33.03
C ARG A 198 9.17 10.60 31.70
N ILE A 199 8.83 9.30 31.70
CA ILE A 199 8.36 8.57 30.54
C ILE A 199 7.21 7.65 30.97
N TYR A 200 6.22 7.51 30.10
CA TYR A 200 5.09 6.59 30.27
C TYR A 200 5.17 5.51 29.19
N ALA A 201 4.82 4.25 29.53
CA ALA A 201 4.73 3.15 28.60
C ALA A 201 3.45 2.35 28.83
N CYS A 202 2.68 2.14 27.78
CA CYS A 202 1.38 1.47 27.79
C CYS A 202 1.52 0.07 27.17
N ALA A 203 1.27 -0.96 27.98
CA ALA A 203 1.22 -2.35 27.53
C ALA A 203 -0.14 -2.96 27.91
N PRO A 204 -1.20 -2.72 27.14
CA PRO A 204 -2.52 -3.28 27.41
C PRO A 204 -2.56 -4.78 27.13
N ALA A 205 -3.61 -5.46 27.59
CA ALA A 205 -3.81 -6.88 27.31
C ALA A 205 -4.03 -7.13 25.80
N VAL A 206 -3.31 -8.10 25.29
CA VAL A 206 -3.40 -8.56 23.89
C VAL A 206 -3.58 -10.05 23.89
N ALA A 207 -4.56 -10.54 23.14
CA ALA A 207 -4.74 -11.97 22.97
C ALA A 207 -3.50 -12.60 22.28
N PRO A 208 -2.99 -13.75 22.72
CA PRO A 208 -1.75 -14.34 22.22
C PRO A 208 -1.70 -14.50 20.71
N GLU A 209 -2.83 -14.84 20.08
CA GLU A 209 -2.95 -14.97 18.62
C GLU A 209 -2.75 -13.62 17.85
N ARG A 210 -2.77 -12.50 18.55
CA ARG A 210 -2.53 -11.15 18.03
C ARG A 210 -1.11 -10.68 18.21
N SER A 211 -0.29 -11.38 19.01
CA SER A 211 1.13 -11.08 19.16
C SER A 211 1.96 -11.79 18.07
N ALA A 212 3.16 -11.28 17.82
CA ALA A 212 4.05 -11.73 16.75
C ALA A 212 4.35 -13.22 16.77
N ASP A 213 4.76 -13.69 17.90
CA ASP A 213 5.17 -15.07 18.14
C ASP A 213 4.05 -15.90 18.80
N ARG A 214 2.83 -15.34 18.85
CA ARG A 214 1.62 -15.95 19.45
C ARG A 214 1.80 -16.35 20.93
N LYS A 215 2.66 -15.64 21.67
CA LYS A 215 2.87 -15.86 23.09
C LYS A 215 2.10 -14.84 23.94
N PRO A 216 1.72 -15.21 25.16
CA PRO A 216 1.22 -14.27 26.14
C PRO A 216 2.23 -13.14 26.39
N ARG A 217 1.74 -11.93 26.63
CA ARG A 217 2.55 -10.76 26.98
C ARG A 217 2.25 -10.31 28.40
N GLN A 218 3.27 -9.75 29.01
CA GLN A 218 3.08 -9.02 30.26
C GLN A 218 2.31 -7.72 30.00
N THR A 219 1.48 -7.31 30.94
CA THR A 219 0.65 -6.13 30.84
C THR A 219 0.98 -5.14 31.94
N GLY A 220 0.66 -3.88 31.73
CA GLY A 220 0.76 -2.85 32.73
C GLY A 220 0.97 -1.46 32.16
N PHE A 221 0.64 -0.49 32.99
CA PHE A 221 1.01 0.90 32.77
C PHE A 221 2.25 1.21 33.57
N TYR A 222 3.30 1.63 32.89
CA TYR A 222 4.64 1.84 33.48
C TYR A 222 5.03 3.31 33.43
N ARG A 223 5.80 3.75 34.43
CA ARG A 223 6.44 5.06 34.45
C ARG A 223 7.90 4.93 34.83
N SER A 224 8.73 5.68 34.14
CA SER A 224 10.10 5.98 34.53
C SER A 224 10.19 7.44 34.96
N ASP A 225 10.97 7.75 35.96
CA ASP A 225 11.26 9.12 36.42
C ASP A 225 12.76 9.45 36.29
N ASP A 226 13.54 8.59 35.58
CA ASP A 226 15.00 8.68 35.44
C ASP A 226 15.47 8.48 33.98
N ASN A 227 14.66 8.96 33.06
CA ASN A 227 14.91 8.89 31.60
C ASN A 227 15.01 7.45 31.08
N GLY A 228 14.14 6.56 31.56
CA GLY A 228 14.02 5.19 31.10
C GLY A 228 15.07 4.22 31.65
N LYS A 229 15.85 4.62 32.66
CA LYS A 229 16.85 3.72 33.30
C LYS A 229 16.17 2.69 34.20
N THR A 230 15.14 3.09 34.93
CA THR A 230 14.32 2.22 35.76
C THR A 230 12.82 2.43 35.49
N TRP A 231 12.04 1.40 35.72
CA TRP A 231 10.60 1.41 35.44
C TRP A 231 9.79 0.94 36.67
N LYS A 232 8.74 1.71 36.98
CA LYS A 232 7.77 1.36 38.00
C LYS A 232 6.44 1.01 37.33
N ARG A 233 5.90 -0.17 37.57
CA ARG A 233 4.52 -0.52 37.19
C ARG A 233 3.57 0.21 38.10
N LEU A 234 2.76 1.10 37.54
CA LEU A 234 1.76 1.88 38.30
C LEU A 234 0.42 1.15 38.37
N GLN A 235 0.01 0.48 37.28
CA GLN A 235 -1.26 -0.22 37.17
C GLN A 235 -1.06 -1.57 36.44
N GLU A 236 -1.93 -2.55 36.73
CA GLU A 236 -1.97 -3.83 36.01
C GLU A 236 -2.61 -3.70 34.63
N THR A 237 -3.64 -2.85 34.52
CA THR A 237 -4.28 -2.49 33.27
C THR A 237 -3.65 -1.22 32.72
N ALA A 238 -3.40 -1.20 31.41
CA ALA A 238 -2.86 -0.03 30.74
C ALA A 238 -3.87 0.57 29.77
N PRO A 239 -3.84 1.90 29.55
CA PRO A 239 -4.50 2.49 28.40
C PRO A 239 -3.87 2.02 27.09
N GLU A 240 -4.65 2.07 26.03
CA GLU A 240 -4.18 1.81 24.66
C GLU A 240 -3.32 2.96 24.13
N GLU A 241 -3.70 4.17 24.43
CA GLU A 241 -3.02 5.42 24.08
C GLU A 241 -3.23 6.44 25.19
N ILE A 242 -2.25 7.31 25.39
CA ILE A 242 -2.36 8.47 26.30
C ILE A 242 -2.05 9.77 25.56
N LYS A 243 -2.65 10.86 26.01
CA LYS A 243 -2.29 12.24 25.65
C LYS A 243 -2.23 13.12 26.88
N GLN A 244 -1.23 13.99 26.91
CA GLN A 244 -1.04 14.94 28.00
C GLN A 244 -1.48 16.34 27.58
N ALA A 245 -2.38 16.98 28.33
CA ALA A 245 -2.70 18.39 28.15
C ALA A 245 -1.68 19.28 28.88
N ARG A 246 -1.46 20.49 28.36
CA ARG A 246 -0.58 21.49 28.99
C ARG A 246 -1.34 22.40 29.99
N ALA A 247 -2.46 21.95 30.50
CA ALA A 247 -3.23 22.62 31.53
C ALA A 247 -2.58 22.51 32.92
N LYS A 248 -3.10 23.24 33.91
CA LYS A 248 -2.67 23.10 35.29
C LYS A 248 -2.77 21.63 35.74
N GLY A 249 -1.69 21.12 36.30
CA GLY A 249 -1.59 19.73 36.73
C GLY A 249 -1.20 18.73 35.62
N ASN A 250 -1.09 19.18 34.36
CA ASN A 250 -0.68 18.35 33.21
C ASN A 250 -1.42 17.00 33.12
N PRO A 251 -2.76 17.00 33.09
CA PRO A 251 -3.55 15.77 33.18
C PRO A 251 -3.32 14.90 31.94
N LEU A 252 -3.40 13.58 32.16
CA LEU A 252 -3.33 12.58 31.10
C LEU A 252 -4.75 12.09 30.77
N LEU A 253 -5.09 12.03 29.49
CA LEU A 253 -6.25 11.31 28.99
C LEU A 253 -5.79 9.95 28.46
N GLY A 254 -6.50 8.88 28.76
CA GLY A 254 -6.21 7.53 28.27
C GLY A 254 -7.45 6.86 27.67
N ILE A 255 -7.22 6.04 26.62
CA ILE A 255 -8.23 5.13 26.06
C ILE A 255 -8.05 3.77 26.70
N PHE A 256 -9.11 3.18 27.25
CA PHE A 256 -9.12 1.84 27.85
C PHE A 256 -10.08 0.93 27.09
N ASP A 257 -9.61 -0.24 26.66
CA ASP A 257 -10.37 -1.25 25.91
C ASP A 257 -11.12 -0.69 24.67
N MET A 258 -10.63 0.43 24.13
CA MET A 258 -11.26 1.18 23.03
C MET A 258 -12.68 1.71 23.33
N THR A 259 -13.19 1.58 24.53
CA THR A 259 -14.59 1.92 24.87
C THR A 259 -14.71 2.93 25.99
N GLU A 260 -13.68 3.15 26.76
CA GLU A 260 -13.70 4.02 27.93
C GLU A 260 -12.58 5.06 27.87
N LEU A 261 -12.92 6.31 28.16
CA LEU A 261 -11.94 7.36 28.37
C LEU A 261 -11.80 7.61 29.88
N ARG A 262 -10.55 7.68 30.34
CA ARG A 262 -10.21 7.99 31.72
C ARG A 262 -9.19 9.11 31.79
N ILE A 263 -9.26 9.90 32.89
CA ILE A 263 -8.32 10.97 33.16
C ILE A 263 -7.46 10.65 34.39
N SER A 264 -6.17 11.00 34.32
CA SER A 264 -5.27 10.99 35.45
C SER A 264 -4.74 12.39 35.70
N GLU A 265 -4.81 12.83 36.98
CA GLU A 265 -4.32 14.13 37.43
C GLU A 265 -3.05 14.00 38.31
N ASP A 266 -2.55 12.77 38.47
CA ASP A 266 -1.43 12.40 39.34
C ASP A 266 -0.32 11.63 38.61
N ALA A 267 -0.11 12.00 37.34
CA ALA A 267 0.91 11.41 36.48
C ALA A 267 0.76 9.88 36.32
N GLY A 268 -0.46 9.43 36.14
CA GLY A 268 -0.80 8.04 35.88
C GLY A 268 -0.89 7.12 37.07
N ALA A 269 -0.75 7.65 38.29
CA ALA A 269 -0.87 6.83 39.50
C ALA A 269 -2.29 6.34 39.74
N THR A 270 -3.29 7.19 39.46
CA THR A 270 -4.71 6.81 39.49
C THR A 270 -5.46 7.32 38.25
N TRP A 271 -6.53 6.61 37.89
CA TRP A 271 -7.36 6.94 36.70
C TRP A 271 -8.83 7.02 37.14
N LYS A 272 -9.53 8.09 36.73
CA LYS A 272 -10.94 8.33 36.99
C LYS A 272 -11.73 8.21 35.68
N PRO A 273 -12.97 7.70 35.67
CA PRO A 273 -13.85 7.74 34.50
C PRO A 273 -13.95 9.18 33.95
N TYR A 274 -13.95 9.32 32.63
CA TYR A 274 -14.02 10.62 31.95
C TYR A 274 -14.82 10.54 30.66
N SER A 275 -15.85 9.64 30.62
CA SER A 275 -16.65 9.36 29.43
C SER A 275 -18.03 10.04 29.43
N GLU A 276 -18.36 10.89 30.39
CA GLU A 276 -19.67 11.55 30.48
C GLU A 276 -19.98 12.32 29.18
N GLY A 277 -21.18 12.13 28.65
CA GLY A 277 -21.64 12.74 27.37
C GLY A 277 -21.20 12.00 26.10
N LEU A 278 -20.44 10.90 26.23
CA LEU A 278 -20.13 10.03 25.11
C LEU A 278 -21.19 8.92 24.95
N PRO A 279 -21.43 8.43 23.72
CA PRO A 279 -22.35 7.31 23.51
C PRO A 279 -21.74 6.01 24.04
N GLU A 280 -22.61 5.06 24.41
CA GLU A 280 -22.20 3.70 24.70
C GLU A 280 -21.60 3.03 23.45
N ALA A 281 -20.59 2.19 23.66
CA ALA A 281 -19.93 1.47 22.58
C ALA A 281 -20.85 0.42 21.95
N GLY A 282 -21.02 0.48 20.63
CA GLY A 282 -21.68 -0.57 19.87
C GLY A 282 -20.82 -1.84 19.77
N LYS A 283 -21.44 -2.94 19.37
CA LYS A 283 -20.78 -4.26 19.24
C LYS A 283 -19.84 -4.35 18.00
N GLU A 284 -20.14 -3.59 16.97
CA GLU A 284 -19.38 -3.57 15.72
C GLU A 284 -18.03 -2.87 15.91
N TYR A 285 -17.03 -3.23 15.11
CA TYR A 285 -15.73 -2.57 15.16
C TYR A 285 -15.83 -1.08 14.74
N ILE A 286 -16.57 -0.78 13.68
CA ILE A 286 -16.83 0.60 13.22
C ILE A 286 -18.17 1.04 13.78
N THR A 287 -18.14 1.73 14.90
CA THR A 287 -19.34 2.15 15.63
C THR A 287 -19.09 3.40 16.49
N ASN A 288 -20.15 4.09 16.88
CA ASN A 288 -20.04 5.16 17.86
C ASN A 288 -19.65 4.59 19.24
N GLY A 289 -18.90 5.40 20.02
CA GLY A 289 -18.48 5.02 21.37
C GLY A 289 -17.30 4.03 21.45
N ARG A 290 -16.69 3.65 20.32
CA ARG A 290 -15.38 2.99 20.28
C ARG A 290 -14.32 3.96 19.82
N PHE A 291 -13.29 4.18 20.63
CA PHE A 291 -12.28 5.20 20.41
C PHE A 291 -10.94 4.60 20.00
N GLN A 292 -10.28 5.20 19.02
CA GLN A 292 -8.95 4.81 18.56
C GLN A 292 -7.97 5.97 18.54
N ALA A 293 -8.47 7.21 18.52
CA ALA A 293 -7.64 8.40 18.45
C ALA A 293 -8.09 9.43 19.48
N ILE A 294 -7.14 9.96 20.23
CA ILE A 294 -7.31 11.08 21.13
C ILE A 294 -6.30 12.18 20.83
N GLY A 295 -6.64 13.42 21.15
CA GLY A 295 -5.78 14.59 21.01
C GLY A 295 -5.84 15.47 22.27
N ALA A 296 -4.77 16.24 22.49
CA ALA A 296 -4.71 17.18 23.60
C ALA A 296 -4.29 18.57 23.12
N GLY A 297 -5.07 19.59 23.47
CA GLY A 297 -4.70 20.99 23.38
C GLY A 297 -4.10 21.52 24.69
N SER A 298 -4.08 22.83 24.85
CA SER A 298 -3.61 23.43 26.11
C SER A 298 -4.56 23.15 27.26
N ASP A 299 -5.88 23.30 27.03
CA ASP A 299 -6.93 23.21 28.05
C ASP A 299 -8.12 22.30 27.67
N PHE A 300 -7.97 21.48 26.64
CA PHE A 300 -9.02 20.57 26.16
C PHE A 300 -8.45 19.27 25.61
N PHE A 301 -9.36 18.28 25.52
CA PHE A 301 -9.10 17.02 24.84
C PHE A 301 -10.04 16.84 23.65
N LEU A 302 -9.56 16.09 22.66
CA LEU A 302 -10.33 15.56 21.54
C LEU A 302 -10.40 14.04 21.63
N ALA A 303 -11.50 13.47 21.17
CA ALA A 303 -11.64 12.04 20.95
C ALA A 303 -12.36 11.78 19.62
N VAL A 304 -11.95 10.74 18.91
CA VAL A 304 -12.59 10.31 17.67
C VAL A 304 -13.01 8.87 17.83
N ASP A 305 -14.31 8.60 17.61
CA ASP A 305 -14.80 7.23 17.59
C ASP A 305 -14.54 6.55 16.23
N THR A 306 -14.62 5.23 16.19
CA THR A 306 -14.32 4.47 14.96
C THR A 306 -15.32 4.71 13.83
N ALA A 307 -16.47 5.32 14.12
CA ALA A 307 -17.44 5.76 13.12
C ALA A 307 -17.11 7.14 12.51
N GLY A 308 -16.11 7.85 13.07
CA GLY A 308 -15.65 9.16 12.59
C GLY A 308 -16.33 10.34 13.24
N THR A 309 -16.95 10.15 14.39
CA THR A 309 -17.49 11.28 15.16
C THR A 309 -16.40 11.89 16.04
N VAL A 310 -16.22 13.20 15.93
CA VAL A 310 -15.26 13.96 16.73
C VAL A 310 -15.95 14.57 17.94
N TYR A 311 -15.35 14.39 19.10
CA TYR A 311 -15.80 14.97 20.36
C TYR A 311 -14.73 15.87 20.95
N ARG A 312 -15.15 16.90 21.67
CA ARG A 312 -14.28 17.82 22.43
C ARG A 312 -14.80 17.97 23.86
N ARG A 313 -13.88 18.00 24.82
CA ARG A 313 -14.15 18.35 26.21
C ARG A 313 -13.06 19.31 26.72
N ASN A 314 -13.45 20.52 27.18
CA ASN A 314 -12.48 21.36 27.86
C ASN A 314 -12.24 20.80 29.28
N ILE A 315 -11.04 21.02 29.81
CA ILE A 315 -10.70 20.58 31.15
C ILE A 315 -11.55 21.39 32.13
N GLY A 316 -12.29 20.69 32.98
CA GLY A 316 -13.28 21.28 33.89
C GLY A 316 -14.72 21.26 33.37
N ASP A 317 -14.96 20.99 32.10
CA ASP A 317 -16.34 20.78 31.60
C ASP A 317 -16.90 19.45 32.17
N PRO A 318 -18.22 19.39 32.47
CA PRO A 318 -18.83 18.18 33.03
C PRO A 318 -18.91 17.02 32.02
N GLU A 319 -18.96 17.29 30.74
CA GLU A 319 -19.22 16.29 29.69
C GLU A 319 -18.53 16.59 28.39
N TRP A 320 -18.35 15.54 27.56
CA TRP A 320 -17.94 15.64 26.17
C TRP A 320 -19.04 16.21 25.28
N LYS A 321 -18.65 17.03 24.31
CA LYS A 321 -19.58 17.59 23.34
C LYS A 321 -19.16 17.17 21.93
N ARG A 322 -20.13 16.73 21.13
CA ARG A 322 -19.91 16.42 19.72
C ARG A 322 -19.53 17.69 18.96
N VAL A 323 -18.48 17.62 18.15
CA VAL A 323 -18.09 18.70 17.23
C VAL A 323 -19.04 18.69 16.02
N ILE A 324 -19.67 19.84 15.76
CA ILE A 324 -20.61 19.97 14.62
C ILE A 324 -19.83 20.27 13.35
N ILE A 325 -19.70 19.27 12.51
CA ILE A 325 -19.04 19.36 11.21
C ILE A 325 -20.03 19.92 10.20
N ARG A 326 -19.74 21.09 9.63
CA ARG A 326 -20.58 21.78 8.65
C ARG A 326 -20.23 21.39 7.20
N ARG A 327 -18.95 21.08 6.92
CA ARG A 327 -18.49 20.79 5.57
C ARG A 327 -17.27 19.86 5.60
N ARG A 328 -17.24 18.93 4.64
CA ARG A 328 -16.09 18.07 4.31
C ARG A 328 -15.76 18.29 2.84
N ILE A 329 -14.49 18.55 2.53
CA ILE A 329 -14.00 18.86 1.19
C ILE A 329 -12.93 17.83 0.86
N ASN A 330 -13.11 17.11 -0.24
CA ASN A 330 -12.06 16.31 -0.82
C ASN A 330 -11.36 17.16 -1.89
N ARG A 331 -10.27 17.84 -1.51
CA ARG A 331 -9.53 18.75 -2.40
C ARG A 331 -8.96 18.04 -3.62
N GLU A 332 -8.54 16.80 -3.46
CA GLU A 332 -7.89 16.03 -4.50
C GLU A 332 -8.88 15.48 -5.52
N TYR A 333 -10.17 15.39 -5.18
CA TYR A 333 -11.23 15.00 -6.11
C TYR A 333 -11.38 15.99 -7.26
N GLU A 334 -11.18 17.29 -6.99
CA GLU A 334 -11.27 18.35 -8.00
C GLU A 334 -10.12 18.30 -9.02
N THR A 335 -9.03 17.60 -8.71
CA THR A 335 -7.83 17.45 -9.55
C THR A 335 -7.70 16.09 -10.21
N GLY A 336 -8.76 15.25 -10.17
CA GLY A 336 -8.78 13.91 -10.79
C GLY A 336 -8.38 12.75 -9.90
N GLY A 337 -8.04 12.99 -8.63
CA GLY A 337 -7.81 11.95 -7.63
C GLY A 337 -9.14 11.42 -7.07
N GLN A 338 -9.37 10.11 -7.09
CA GLN A 338 -10.73 9.59 -7.17
C GLN A 338 -11.22 8.71 -6.04
N LEU A 339 -10.53 8.65 -4.93
CA LEU A 339 -11.18 8.04 -3.77
C LEU A 339 -12.21 9.01 -3.19
N ARG A 340 -13.47 8.64 -3.16
CA ARG A 340 -14.54 9.39 -2.48
C ARG A 340 -14.36 9.30 -0.96
N THR A 341 -13.20 9.78 -0.48
CA THR A 341 -12.80 9.66 0.93
C THR A 341 -13.75 10.37 1.88
N ALA A 342 -14.51 11.35 1.41
CA ALA A 342 -15.46 12.09 2.25
C ALA A 342 -16.53 11.21 2.91
N GLN A 343 -16.91 10.09 2.31
CA GLN A 343 -17.83 9.12 2.90
C GLN A 343 -17.18 8.27 4.01
N TRP A 344 -15.85 8.22 4.04
CA TRP A 344 -15.07 7.44 4.99
C TRP A 344 -14.45 8.29 6.10
N PHE A 345 -14.77 9.58 6.14
CA PHE A 345 -14.24 10.55 7.08
C PHE A 345 -14.18 10.01 8.53
N GLY A 346 -12.97 10.00 9.08
CA GLY A 346 -12.69 9.59 10.46
C GLY A 346 -12.93 8.12 10.78
N ARG A 347 -13.33 7.30 9.80
CA ARG A 347 -13.53 5.86 10.06
C ARG A 347 -12.22 5.20 10.41
N ALA A 348 -12.21 4.50 11.55
CA ALA A 348 -11.02 3.91 12.12
C ALA A 348 -9.88 4.94 12.21
N ALA A 349 -10.15 6.16 12.72
CA ALA A 349 -9.15 7.21 12.86
C ALA A 349 -7.94 6.70 13.65
N ALA A 350 -6.72 6.96 13.13
CA ALA A 350 -5.49 6.52 13.77
C ALA A 350 -4.89 7.58 14.68
N SER A 351 -5.07 8.85 14.34
CA SER A 351 -4.59 9.97 15.15
C SER A 351 -5.46 11.20 14.97
N ILE A 352 -5.47 12.04 15.98
CA ILE A 352 -5.92 13.43 15.89
C ILE A 352 -4.93 14.30 16.64
N ASN A 353 -4.24 15.18 15.92
CA ASN A 353 -3.23 16.06 16.46
C ASN A 353 -3.68 17.51 16.37
N ILE A 354 -3.23 18.32 17.30
CA ILE A 354 -3.51 19.76 17.37
C ILE A 354 -2.21 20.49 17.14
N ASP A 355 -2.19 21.43 16.18
CA ASP A 355 -1.02 22.26 15.96
C ASP A 355 -0.78 23.14 17.21
N PRO A 356 0.36 23.01 17.90
CA PRO A 356 0.60 23.78 19.12
C PRO A 356 0.71 25.29 18.89
N ARG A 357 0.79 25.75 17.64
CA ARG A 357 0.84 27.17 17.26
C ARG A 357 -0.54 27.75 16.97
N ASP A 358 -1.49 26.89 16.60
CA ASP A 358 -2.89 27.26 16.34
C ASP A 358 -3.82 26.16 16.80
N GLU A 359 -4.40 26.29 17.96
CA GLU A 359 -5.31 25.32 18.55
C GLU A 359 -6.63 25.12 17.80
N LYS A 360 -6.88 25.89 16.74
CA LYS A 360 -7.99 25.66 15.80
C LYS A 360 -7.58 24.79 14.61
N HIS A 361 -6.28 24.61 14.40
CA HIS A 361 -5.74 23.73 13.37
C HIS A 361 -5.57 22.31 13.93
N TRP A 362 -6.44 21.41 13.47
CA TRP A 362 -6.37 19.98 13.81
C TRP A 362 -6.10 19.14 12.58
N ILE A 363 -5.32 18.08 12.75
CA ILE A 363 -5.00 17.12 11.71
C ILE A 363 -5.40 15.75 12.20
N MET A 364 -6.26 15.07 11.44
CA MET A 364 -6.74 13.72 11.71
C MET A 364 -6.33 12.78 10.59
N THR A 365 -5.91 11.58 10.94
CA THR A 365 -5.63 10.51 9.97
C THR A 365 -6.63 9.38 10.12
N ASP A 366 -6.99 8.76 9.02
CA ASP A 366 -7.90 7.63 9.01
C ASP A 366 -7.49 6.56 7.99
N TRP A 367 -8.38 5.62 7.70
CA TRP A 367 -8.08 4.51 6.78
C TRP A 367 -7.74 4.97 5.35
N PHE A 368 -8.15 6.14 4.91
CA PHE A 368 -7.99 6.56 3.51
C PHE A 368 -7.34 7.91 3.33
N ALA A 369 -7.25 8.74 4.37
CA ALA A 369 -6.88 10.14 4.18
C ALA A 369 -6.19 10.78 5.39
N ILE A 370 -5.57 11.92 5.11
CA ILE A 370 -5.24 12.96 6.08
C ILE A 370 -6.30 14.02 5.94
N TRP A 371 -6.90 14.42 7.04
CA TRP A 371 -7.89 15.48 7.15
C TRP A 371 -7.35 16.62 7.99
N GLU A 372 -7.53 17.84 7.54
CA GLU A 372 -7.17 19.04 8.30
C GLU A 372 -8.35 20.01 8.45
N THR A 373 -8.36 20.75 9.54
CA THR A 373 -9.32 21.83 9.84
C THR A 373 -8.59 23.00 10.45
N PHE A 374 -8.98 24.24 10.08
CA PHE A 374 -8.42 25.49 10.60
C PHE A 374 -9.44 26.28 11.45
N ASP A 375 -10.59 25.67 11.76
CA ASP A 375 -11.68 26.32 12.46
C ASP A 375 -12.27 25.43 13.59
N ALA A 376 -11.40 24.69 14.26
CA ALA A 376 -11.73 23.80 15.36
C ALA A 376 -12.81 22.77 14.98
N GLY A 377 -12.63 22.13 13.82
CA GLY A 377 -13.42 20.99 13.39
C GLY A 377 -14.71 21.29 12.64
N LYS A 378 -15.02 22.57 12.34
CA LYS A 378 -16.28 22.93 11.63
C LYS A 378 -16.21 22.61 10.15
N LYS A 379 -15.07 22.83 9.51
CA LYS A 379 -14.80 22.48 8.11
C LYS A 379 -13.54 21.63 8.05
N TRP A 380 -13.60 20.55 7.30
CA TRP A 380 -12.49 19.64 7.07
C TRP A 380 -12.17 19.52 5.60
N GLN A 381 -10.92 19.40 5.29
CA GLN A 381 -10.42 19.15 3.93
C GLN A 381 -9.35 18.07 3.94
N THR A 382 -9.21 17.36 2.83
CA THR A 382 -8.15 16.35 2.67
C THR A 382 -6.79 17.01 2.41
N ALA A 383 -5.72 16.30 2.78
CA ALA A 383 -4.33 16.70 2.59
C ALA A 383 -3.49 15.47 2.16
N ILE A 384 -3.89 14.80 1.05
CA ILE A 384 -3.33 13.49 0.63
C ILE A 384 -2.71 13.50 -0.78
N ARG A 385 -2.56 14.66 -1.40
CA ARG A 385 -2.04 14.72 -2.77
C ARG A 385 -0.67 14.06 -2.89
N ASN A 386 -0.52 13.13 -3.86
CA ASN A 386 0.65 12.31 -4.13
C ASN A 386 0.93 11.22 -3.08
N ILE A 387 0.06 11.00 -2.08
CA ILE A 387 0.10 9.79 -1.28
C ILE A 387 -0.75 8.74 -2.00
N CYS A 388 -0.15 7.71 -2.55
CA CYS A 388 -0.86 6.55 -3.06
C CYS A 388 -0.48 5.33 -2.23
N GLN A 389 -1.49 4.66 -1.67
CA GLN A 389 -1.33 3.52 -0.76
C GLN A 389 -2.11 2.31 -1.25
N LEU A 390 -2.50 2.32 -2.53
CA LEU A 390 -3.24 1.23 -3.12
C LEU A 390 -2.34 0.04 -3.34
N ILE A 391 -2.73 -1.10 -2.80
CA ILE A 391 -2.14 -2.39 -3.18
C ILE A 391 -2.59 -2.70 -4.60
N SER A 392 -1.65 -2.53 -5.53
CA SER A 392 -1.91 -2.61 -6.95
C SER A 392 -1.75 -4.03 -7.44
N PHE A 393 -2.75 -4.56 -8.15
CA PHE A 393 -2.68 -5.89 -8.73
C PHE A 393 -2.33 -5.87 -10.21
N THR A 394 -3.06 -5.08 -11.01
CA THR A 394 -2.91 -5.12 -12.46
C THR A 394 -3.43 -3.84 -13.12
N VAL A 395 -2.92 -3.55 -14.31
CA VAL A 395 -3.46 -2.54 -15.22
C VAL A 395 -3.57 -3.15 -16.61
N ALA A 396 -4.57 -2.77 -17.37
CA ALA A 396 -4.68 -3.15 -18.78
C ALA A 396 -5.25 -2.00 -19.59
N ALA A 397 -4.76 -1.87 -20.83
CA ALA A 397 -5.25 -0.93 -21.82
C ALA A 397 -6.17 -1.63 -22.82
N ASP A 398 -7.19 -0.92 -23.29
CA ASP A 398 -8.06 -1.38 -24.37
C ASP A 398 -7.24 -1.53 -25.66
N PRO A 399 -7.22 -2.70 -26.31
CA PRO A 399 -6.45 -2.93 -27.52
C PRO A 399 -6.89 -2.05 -28.70
N PHE A 400 -8.10 -1.50 -28.68
CA PHE A 400 -8.63 -0.60 -29.72
C PHE A 400 -8.44 0.87 -29.40
N ASP A 401 -8.27 1.24 -28.12
CA ASP A 401 -8.05 2.62 -27.68
C ASP A 401 -7.21 2.65 -26.39
N GLY A 402 -5.93 2.92 -26.50
CA GLY A 402 -4.99 3.00 -25.37
C GLY A 402 -5.27 4.11 -24.36
N ASN A 403 -6.26 4.99 -24.60
CA ASN A 403 -6.75 5.94 -23.59
C ASN A 403 -7.70 5.27 -22.58
N ASN A 404 -8.30 4.16 -22.95
CA ASN A 404 -9.16 3.40 -22.06
C ASN A 404 -8.33 2.43 -21.24
N LEU A 405 -8.31 2.62 -19.92
CA LEU A 405 -7.55 1.78 -19.00
C LEU A 405 -8.47 1.21 -17.93
N ILE A 406 -8.15 0.01 -17.46
CA ILE A 406 -8.67 -0.56 -16.22
C ILE A 406 -7.50 -0.76 -15.28
N TYR A 407 -7.63 -0.32 -14.04
CA TYR A 407 -6.63 -0.48 -13.00
C TYR A 407 -7.24 -1.26 -11.83
N GLY A 408 -6.77 -2.47 -11.59
CA GLY A 408 -7.23 -3.39 -10.55
C GLY A 408 -6.41 -3.27 -9.27
N VAL A 409 -7.10 -3.14 -8.13
CA VAL A 409 -6.52 -2.91 -6.82
C VAL A 409 -7.22 -3.74 -5.75
N ALA A 410 -6.56 -3.92 -4.59
CA ALA A 410 -7.20 -4.45 -3.40
C ALA A 410 -8.15 -3.43 -2.75
N ASP A 411 -9.06 -3.90 -1.93
CA ASP A 411 -9.96 -3.16 -1.03
C ASP A 411 -10.94 -2.17 -1.69
N VAL A 412 -10.56 -1.50 -2.76
CA VAL A 412 -11.40 -0.51 -3.48
C VAL A 412 -11.76 -0.93 -4.90
N VAL A 413 -11.53 -2.18 -5.24
CA VAL A 413 -11.96 -2.94 -6.42
C VAL A 413 -11.21 -2.59 -7.70
N PHE A 414 -11.57 -1.51 -8.41
CA PHE A 414 -10.89 -1.08 -9.63
C PHE A 414 -11.24 0.36 -10.01
N PHE A 415 -10.42 0.93 -10.86
CA PHE A 415 -10.60 2.25 -11.48
C PHE A 415 -10.62 2.12 -12.99
N THR A 416 -11.32 3.03 -13.65
CA THR A 416 -11.31 3.16 -15.12
C THR A 416 -10.82 4.54 -15.53
N SER A 417 -10.05 4.61 -16.62
CA SER A 417 -9.65 5.87 -17.25
C SER A 417 -10.07 5.86 -18.71
N ARG A 418 -10.41 7.04 -19.25
CA ARG A 418 -10.74 7.25 -20.67
C ARG A 418 -9.81 8.25 -21.35
N ASN A 419 -8.75 8.66 -20.67
CA ASN A 419 -7.81 9.68 -21.14
C ASN A 419 -6.35 9.30 -20.90
N GLY A 420 -6.06 8.01 -20.95
CA GLY A 420 -4.71 7.47 -20.85
C GLY A 420 -4.12 7.54 -19.44
N GLY A 421 -4.96 7.55 -18.40
CA GLY A 421 -4.49 7.60 -17.00
C GLY A 421 -4.30 9.01 -16.45
N LYS A 422 -4.73 10.06 -17.17
CA LYS A 422 -4.69 11.44 -16.67
C LYS A 422 -5.74 11.71 -15.59
N SER A 423 -6.85 10.96 -15.63
CA SER A 423 -7.86 10.92 -14.58
C SER A 423 -8.55 9.56 -14.56
N PHE A 424 -9.18 9.25 -13.43
CA PHE A 424 -9.83 7.96 -13.20
C PHE A 424 -11.24 8.15 -12.64
N GLU A 425 -12.10 7.23 -13.00
CA GLU A 425 -13.44 7.08 -12.43
C GLU A 425 -13.44 5.88 -11.48
N HIS A 426 -14.12 6.03 -10.35
CA HIS A 426 -14.32 4.98 -9.36
C HIS A 426 -15.76 5.00 -8.88
N ASP A 427 -16.50 3.94 -9.12
CA ASP A 427 -17.85 3.76 -8.59
C ASP A 427 -17.93 2.47 -7.76
N PRO A 428 -17.67 2.53 -6.45
CA PRO A 428 -17.72 1.38 -5.58
C PRO A 428 -19.15 0.90 -5.29
N SER A 429 -20.18 1.72 -5.53
CA SER A 429 -21.55 1.42 -5.14
C SER A 429 -22.12 0.20 -5.85
N HIS A 430 -21.66 -0.08 -7.07
CA HIS A 430 -22.16 -1.18 -7.90
C HIS A 430 -21.41 -2.51 -7.67
N TYR A 431 -20.21 -2.49 -7.04
CA TYR A 431 -19.31 -3.67 -7.07
C TYR A 431 -18.77 -4.10 -5.72
N SER A 432 -18.92 -3.28 -4.67
CA SER A 432 -18.33 -3.53 -3.35
C SER A 432 -18.88 -4.79 -2.65
N GLY A 433 -20.04 -5.27 -3.01
CA GLY A 433 -20.60 -6.54 -2.53
C GLY A 433 -20.25 -7.75 -3.41
N ILE A 434 -19.57 -7.52 -4.55
CA ILE A 434 -19.31 -8.54 -5.57
C ILE A 434 -17.84 -8.87 -5.66
N LEU A 435 -16.96 -7.87 -5.55
CA LEU A 435 -15.52 -7.98 -5.69
C LEU A 435 -14.82 -7.31 -4.51
N GLY A 436 -13.85 -7.97 -3.90
CA GLY A 436 -12.96 -7.38 -2.89
C GLY A 436 -11.73 -6.71 -3.48
N GLY A 437 -11.38 -7.06 -4.74
CA GLY A 437 -10.27 -6.52 -5.50
C GLY A 437 -10.24 -7.14 -6.88
N VAL A 438 -9.64 -6.48 -7.86
CA VAL A 438 -9.50 -6.99 -9.23
C VAL A 438 -8.06 -7.40 -9.47
N CYS A 439 -7.83 -8.71 -9.59
CA CYS A 439 -6.52 -9.29 -9.80
C CYS A 439 -6.21 -9.63 -11.26
N SER A 440 -7.23 -9.72 -12.12
CA SER A 440 -7.01 -9.98 -13.55
C SER A 440 -8.01 -9.25 -14.42
N ILE A 441 -7.53 -8.76 -15.55
CA ILE A 441 -8.26 -8.00 -16.55
C ILE A 441 -7.98 -8.63 -17.91
N ALA A 442 -9.01 -8.88 -18.71
CA ALA A 442 -8.86 -9.32 -20.09
C ALA A 442 -9.78 -8.49 -21.00
N PHE A 443 -9.21 -7.82 -21.98
CA PHE A 443 -9.97 -7.22 -23.07
C PHE A 443 -10.13 -8.23 -24.21
N SER A 444 -11.30 -8.24 -24.87
CA SER A 444 -11.43 -8.90 -26.17
C SER A 444 -10.51 -8.20 -27.18
N ARG A 445 -9.81 -8.98 -27.99
CA ARG A 445 -8.99 -8.48 -29.08
C ARG A 445 -9.76 -8.43 -30.41
N ILE A 446 -10.97 -8.94 -30.40
CA ILE A 446 -11.85 -9.10 -31.58
C ILE A 446 -13.03 -8.14 -31.50
N SER A 447 -13.69 -8.09 -30.34
CA SER A 447 -14.87 -7.28 -30.11
C SER A 447 -14.54 -6.00 -29.36
N LYS A 448 -14.60 -4.86 -30.05
CA LYS A 448 -14.36 -3.54 -29.47
C LYS A 448 -15.32 -3.26 -28.30
N GLY A 449 -14.79 -2.74 -27.21
CA GLY A 449 -15.56 -2.35 -26.02
C GLY A 449 -15.93 -3.52 -25.09
N VAL A 450 -15.46 -4.73 -25.38
CA VAL A 450 -15.66 -5.89 -24.51
C VAL A 450 -14.47 -6.09 -23.60
N ALA A 451 -14.73 -6.09 -22.30
CA ALA A 451 -13.72 -6.32 -21.25
C ALA A 451 -14.27 -7.22 -20.15
N PHE A 452 -13.37 -7.95 -19.53
CA PHE A 452 -13.65 -8.84 -18.39
C PHE A 452 -12.73 -8.51 -17.24
N ILE A 453 -13.26 -8.57 -16.05
CA ILE A 453 -12.48 -8.45 -14.80
C ILE A 453 -12.87 -9.58 -13.86
N CYS A 454 -11.91 -10.06 -13.10
CA CYS A 454 -12.16 -11.02 -12.04
C CYS A 454 -11.35 -10.72 -10.80
N GLY A 455 -11.83 -11.23 -9.69
CA GLY A 455 -11.27 -11.10 -8.38
C GLY A 455 -12.29 -11.43 -7.32
N GLY A 456 -11.90 -11.36 -6.07
CA GLY A 456 -12.85 -11.60 -5.00
C GLY A 456 -12.21 -11.57 -3.63
N LYS A 457 -13.02 -11.24 -2.63
CA LYS A 457 -12.68 -11.24 -1.21
C LYS A 457 -13.83 -11.87 -0.42
N GLN A 458 -13.50 -12.69 0.57
CA GLN A 458 -14.42 -13.13 1.62
C GLN A 458 -15.76 -13.74 1.10
N GLY A 459 -15.69 -14.56 0.05
CA GLY A 459 -16.86 -15.31 -0.42
C GLY A 459 -17.56 -14.78 -1.66
N SER A 460 -17.18 -13.64 -2.20
CA SER A 460 -17.76 -13.13 -3.46
C SER A 460 -16.75 -13.12 -4.61
N THR A 461 -16.53 -14.28 -5.18
CA THR A 461 -15.74 -14.44 -6.38
C THR A 461 -16.64 -14.48 -7.60
N THR A 462 -16.33 -13.66 -8.61
CA THR A 462 -17.11 -13.59 -9.85
C THR A 462 -16.29 -13.07 -11.00
N ILE A 463 -16.85 -13.17 -12.20
CA ILE A 463 -16.40 -12.46 -13.40
C ILE A 463 -17.42 -11.38 -13.68
N LEU A 464 -16.97 -10.17 -13.95
CA LEU A 464 -17.79 -9.11 -14.53
C LEU A 464 -17.36 -8.85 -15.97
N ARG A 465 -18.33 -8.50 -16.81
CA ARG A 465 -18.13 -8.18 -18.22
C ARG A 465 -18.74 -6.82 -18.54
N SER A 466 -18.00 -6.01 -19.28
CA SER A 466 -18.50 -4.84 -20.00
C SER A 466 -18.62 -5.17 -21.49
N LYS A 467 -19.64 -4.63 -22.17
CA LYS A 467 -19.84 -4.72 -23.63
C LYS A 467 -19.94 -3.34 -24.29
N ASP A 468 -19.74 -2.27 -23.54
CA ASP A 468 -19.99 -0.89 -23.96
C ASP A 468 -18.81 0.06 -23.70
N GLY A 469 -17.60 -0.50 -23.68
CA GLY A 469 -16.37 0.24 -23.44
C GLY A 469 -16.26 0.70 -21.99
N MET A 470 -16.51 -0.18 -21.04
CA MET A 470 -16.38 0.04 -19.58
C MET A 470 -17.40 1.03 -18.99
N LYS A 471 -18.49 1.37 -19.71
CA LYS A 471 -19.54 2.26 -19.18
C LYS A 471 -20.40 1.54 -18.15
N THR A 472 -20.74 0.28 -18.46
CA THR A 472 -21.50 -0.57 -17.55
C THR A 472 -20.84 -1.94 -17.40
N TRP A 473 -21.08 -2.56 -16.26
CA TRP A 473 -20.56 -3.87 -15.93
C TRP A 473 -21.69 -4.78 -15.47
N ALA A 474 -21.70 -6.00 -15.96
CA ALA A 474 -22.69 -7.00 -15.60
C ALA A 474 -22.04 -8.37 -15.37
N ARG A 475 -22.65 -9.18 -14.53
CA ARG A 475 -22.27 -10.58 -14.37
C ARG A 475 -22.79 -11.37 -15.57
N PRO A 476 -21.93 -12.03 -16.38
CA PRO A 476 -22.40 -12.97 -17.40
C PRO A 476 -23.07 -14.19 -16.78
N ALA A 477 -23.69 -15.03 -17.56
CA ALA A 477 -24.42 -16.20 -17.05
C ALA A 477 -23.52 -17.22 -16.34
N LEU A 478 -22.23 -17.29 -16.70
CA LEU A 478 -21.20 -18.17 -16.15
C LEU A 478 -21.59 -19.67 -16.16
N LYS A 479 -22.47 -20.06 -17.08
CA LYS A 479 -22.96 -21.44 -17.18
C LYS A 479 -21.78 -22.40 -17.48
N GLY A 480 -21.65 -23.46 -16.70
CA GLY A 480 -20.57 -24.44 -16.85
C GLY A 480 -19.33 -24.18 -15.98
N LEU A 481 -19.20 -22.98 -15.38
CA LEU A 481 -18.24 -22.80 -14.28
C LEU A 481 -18.75 -23.45 -12.98
N PRO A 482 -17.86 -23.87 -12.07
CA PRO A 482 -18.25 -24.26 -10.74
C PRO A 482 -18.90 -23.09 -9.99
N LYS A 483 -19.59 -23.40 -8.89
CA LYS A 483 -19.98 -22.34 -7.95
C LYS A 483 -18.73 -21.66 -7.43
N LEU A 484 -18.54 -20.42 -7.83
CA LEU A 484 -17.36 -19.65 -7.42
C LEU A 484 -17.52 -19.24 -5.94
N GLU A 485 -16.55 -19.60 -5.12
CA GLU A 485 -16.54 -19.37 -3.68
C GLU A 485 -15.10 -19.16 -3.20
N TYR A 486 -14.88 -18.10 -2.40
CA TYR A 486 -13.58 -17.79 -1.83
C TYR A 486 -13.02 -18.97 -1.00
N GLY A 487 -11.74 -19.26 -1.18
CA GLY A 487 -11.06 -20.36 -0.50
C GLY A 487 -11.38 -21.76 -1.02
N LYS A 488 -12.28 -21.89 -2.00
CA LYS A 488 -12.65 -23.19 -2.62
C LYS A 488 -12.45 -23.17 -4.13
N CYS A 489 -13.32 -22.46 -4.86
CA CYS A 489 -13.25 -22.32 -6.31
C CYS A 489 -13.33 -20.83 -6.68
N ALA A 490 -12.24 -20.27 -7.12
CA ALA A 490 -12.15 -18.83 -7.43
C ALA A 490 -11.40 -18.58 -8.73
N VAL A 491 -11.82 -17.61 -9.51
CA VAL A 491 -11.14 -17.19 -10.74
C VAL A 491 -10.15 -16.10 -10.41
N TYR A 492 -8.87 -16.33 -10.68
CA TYR A 492 -7.79 -15.35 -10.45
C TYR A 492 -7.06 -14.92 -11.72
N THR A 493 -7.24 -15.63 -12.81
CA THR A 493 -6.64 -15.28 -14.11
C THR A 493 -7.66 -15.43 -15.21
N LEU A 494 -7.78 -14.40 -16.03
CA LEU A 494 -8.48 -14.39 -17.31
C LEU A 494 -7.45 -14.11 -18.41
N ALA A 495 -7.52 -14.84 -19.53
CA ALA A 495 -6.70 -14.58 -20.71
C ALA A 495 -7.54 -14.67 -21.98
N ALA A 496 -7.49 -13.61 -22.79
CA ALA A 496 -8.16 -13.58 -24.08
C ALA A 496 -7.24 -14.12 -25.20
N ASN A 497 -7.81 -14.84 -26.13
CA ASN A 497 -7.08 -15.23 -27.35
C ASN A 497 -6.88 -13.97 -28.24
N PRO A 498 -5.66 -13.69 -28.71
CA PRO A 498 -5.39 -12.50 -29.52
C PRO A 498 -6.11 -12.47 -30.89
N LYS A 499 -6.53 -13.62 -31.43
CA LYS A 499 -7.06 -13.75 -32.79
C LYS A 499 -8.44 -14.39 -32.90
N LYS A 500 -9.02 -14.84 -31.76
CA LYS A 500 -10.34 -15.47 -31.70
C LYS A 500 -11.12 -14.95 -30.50
N GLU A 501 -12.45 -14.97 -30.61
CA GLU A 501 -13.33 -14.66 -29.49
C GLU A 501 -13.37 -15.82 -28.49
N GLU A 502 -12.23 -16.07 -27.87
CA GLU A 502 -12.04 -17.11 -26.86
C GLU A 502 -11.45 -16.48 -25.58
N ILE A 503 -11.98 -16.88 -24.44
CA ILE A 503 -11.48 -16.47 -23.14
C ILE A 503 -11.21 -17.69 -22.31
N PHE A 504 -10.06 -17.71 -21.63
CA PHE A 504 -9.66 -18.73 -20.69
C PHE A 504 -9.74 -18.19 -19.27
N ALA A 505 -10.16 -19.04 -18.35
CA ALA A 505 -10.19 -18.75 -16.92
C ALA A 505 -9.45 -19.85 -16.14
N CYS A 506 -8.50 -19.45 -15.27
CA CYS A 506 -7.90 -20.35 -14.29
C CYS A 506 -8.70 -20.30 -12.99
N VAL A 507 -9.28 -21.42 -12.63
CA VAL A 507 -10.12 -21.58 -11.43
C VAL A 507 -9.36 -22.38 -10.38
N SER A 508 -9.23 -21.83 -9.17
CA SER A 508 -8.60 -22.54 -8.03
C SER A 508 -9.42 -23.76 -7.60
N GLY A 509 -8.77 -24.65 -6.86
CA GLY A 509 -9.37 -25.90 -6.39
C GLY A 509 -8.82 -27.13 -7.09
N PRO A 510 -9.32 -28.33 -6.74
CA PRO A 510 -8.95 -29.57 -7.41
C PRO A 510 -9.26 -29.54 -8.91
N VAL A 511 -8.32 -29.96 -9.75
CA VAL A 511 -8.48 -29.94 -11.22
C VAL A 511 -9.34 -31.14 -11.65
N GLU A 512 -10.64 -30.94 -11.69
CA GLU A 512 -11.63 -31.88 -12.16
C GLU A 512 -12.87 -31.14 -12.70
N PRO A 513 -13.68 -31.81 -13.58
CA PRO A 513 -14.89 -31.19 -14.11
C PRO A 513 -15.82 -30.68 -12.99
N GLY A 514 -16.31 -29.45 -13.13
CA GLY A 514 -17.21 -28.84 -12.15
C GLY A 514 -16.50 -28.32 -10.89
N LYS A 515 -15.14 -28.36 -10.84
CA LYS A 515 -14.32 -27.76 -9.78
C LYS A 515 -13.22 -26.88 -10.37
N GLY A 516 -11.98 -26.98 -9.89
CA GLY A 516 -10.86 -26.18 -10.39
C GLY A 516 -10.35 -26.58 -11.78
N GLY A 517 -9.39 -25.83 -12.28
CA GLY A 517 -8.72 -26.04 -13.55
C GLY A 517 -8.84 -24.88 -14.54
N VAL A 518 -8.50 -25.13 -15.78
CA VAL A 518 -8.68 -24.21 -16.91
C VAL A 518 -10.06 -24.42 -17.52
N TYR A 519 -10.77 -23.34 -17.72
CA TYR A 519 -12.03 -23.31 -18.46
C TYR A 519 -11.90 -22.40 -19.67
N LYS A 520 -12.64 -22.69 -20.74
CA LYS A 520 -12.70 -21.90 -21.97
C LYS A 520 -14.12 -21.50 -22.28
N SER A 521 -14.32 -20.26 -22.68
CA SER A 521 -15.55 -19.71 -23.26
C SER A 521 -15.32 -19.21 -24.68
N THR A 522 -16.31 -19.40 -25.56
CA THR A 522 -16.33 -18.94 -26.94
C THR A 522 -17.52 -18.02 -27.24
N ASP A 523 -18.28 -17.65 -26.20
CA ASP A 523 -19.47 -16.79 -26.27
C ASP A 523 -19.41 -15.61 -25.30
N MET A 524 -18.22 -15.05 -25.14
CA MET A 524 -17.98 -13.89 -24.27
C MET A 524 -18.32 -14.15 -22.79
N GLY A 525 -18.09 -15.39 -22.30
CA GLY A 525 -18.21 -15.74 -20.88
C GLY A 525 -19.60 -16.11 -20.43
N ASP A 526 -20.58 -16.28 -21.33
CA ASP A 526 -21.91 -16.75 -20.96
C ASP A 526 -21.91 -18.26 -20.68
N THR A 527 -21.18 -19.05 -21.51
CA THR A 527 -20.97 -20.49 -21.26
C THR A 527 -19.49 -20.84 -21.20
N TRP A 528 -19.15 -21.80 -20.38
CA TRP A 528 -17.78 -22.25 -20.13
C TRP A 528 -17.68 -23.78 -20.20
N VAL A 529 -16.64 -24.25 -20.84
CA VAL A 529 -16.31 -25.68 -20.93
C VAL A 529 -15.05 -25.94 -20.12
N TRP A 530 -15.07 -26.99 -19.30
CA TRP A 530 -13.86 -27.47 -18.62
C TRP A 530 -12.82 -27.94 -19.65
N PHE A 531 -11.61 -27.42 -19.56
CA PHE A 531 -10.61 -27.50 -20.60
C PHE A 531 -9.24 -27.87 -20.04
N SER A 532 -9.20 -28.92 -19.19
CA SER A 532 -8.04 -29.25 -18.35
C SER A 532 -7.57 -30.70 -18.45
N THR A 533 -8.00 -31.47 -19.46
CA THR A 533 -7.62 -32.85 -19.60
C THR A 533 -6.09 -33.02 -19.61
N GLY A 534 -5.54 -33.87 -18.74
CA GLY A 534 -4.10 -34.11 -18.63
C GLY A 534 -3.32 -33.19 -17.72
N LEU A 535 -3.95 -32.13 -17.14
CA LEU A 535 -3.35 -31.38 -16.04
C LEU A 535 -3.38 -32.23 -14.74
N PRO A 536 -2.38 -32.08 -13.85
CA PRO A 536 -2.40 -32.71 -12.55
C PRO A 536 -3.61 -32.29 -11.70
N ALA A 537 -4.09 -33.18 -10.84
CA ALA A 537 -5.22 -32.89 -9.94
C ALA A 537 -4.96 -31.65 -9.04
N ASP A 538 -3.73 -31.42 -8.65
CA ASP A 538 -3.31 -30.22 -7.90
C ASP A 538 -2.41 -29.33 -8.75
N MET A 539 -2.99 -28.32 -9.39
CA MET A 539 -2.25 -27.27 -10.11
C MET A 539 -1.78 -26.16 -9.18
N SER A 540 -2.29 -26.10 -7.97
CA SER A 540 -1.96 -25.05 -7.00
C SER A 540 -2.14 -23.62 -7.57
N TYR A 541 -3.23 -23.41 -8.32
CA TYR A 541 -3.60 -22.06 -8.75
C TYR A 541 -3.82 -21.13 -7.54
N ALA A 542 -3.70 -19.84 -7.72
CA ALA A 542 -3.92 -18.87 -6.66
C ALA A 542 -5.23 -19.14 -5.91
N SER A 543 -5.22 -18.99 -4.60
CA SER A 543 -6.36 -19.30 -3.73
C SER A 543 -6.93 -18.09 -2.97
N GLY A 544 -6.31 -16.93 -3.05
CA GLY A 544 -6.73 -15.71 -2.35
C GLY A 544 -6.19 -14.42 -2.98
N GLU A 545 -6.85 -13.31 -2.72
CA GLU A 545 -6.45 -11.99 -3.23
C GLU A 545 -5.07 -11.54 -2.71
N TRP A 546 -4.73 -11.94 -1.50
CA TRP A 546 -3.44 -11.63 -0.87
C TRP A 546 -2.30 -12.52 -1.36
N ASP A 547 -2.61 -13.45 -2.25
CA ASP A 547 -1.56 -14.17 -2.96
C ASP A 547 -0.92 -13.22 -3.97
N ASN A 548 0.25 -12.69 -3.66
CA ASN A 548 0.99 -11.74 -4.50
C ASN A 548 1.24 -12.26 -5.93
N ASN A 549 1.06 -13.57 -6.15
CA ASN A 549 1.17 -14.22 -7.46
C ASN A 549 -0.17 -14.32 -8.18
N ALA A 550 -1.30 -14.00 -7.55
CA ALA A 550 -2.61 -14.03 -8.20
C ALA A 550 -2.71 -13.05 -9.38
N ALA A 551 -2.00 -11.94 -9.29
CA ALA A 551 -1.98 -10.93 -10.34
C ALA A 551 -1.02 -11.24 -11.51
N ASN A 552 -0.15 -12.26 -11.40
CA ASN A 552 0.62 -12.74 -12.52
C ASN A 552 -0.22 -13.72 -13.34
N PRO A 553 -0.21 -13.62 -14.68
CA PRO A 553 -0.94 -14.55 -15.53
C PRO A 553 -0.54 -16.00 -15.24
N GLN A 554 -1.51 -16.84 -14.89
CA GLN A 554 -1.30 -18.26 -14.65
C GLN A 554 -1.48 -19.10 -15.94
N ILE A 555 -1.90 -18.44 -17.00
CA ILE A 555 -2.00 -18.96 -18.35
C ILE A 555 -1.63 -17.87 -19.34
N ALA A 556 -0.85 -18.19 -20.35
CA ALA A 556 -0.58 -17.34 -21.49
C ALA A 556 -1.14 -18.01 -22.75
N VAL A 557 -1.77 -17.22 -23.63
CA VAL A 557 -2.45 -17.71 -24.84
C VAL A 557 -1.83 -17.04 -26.06
N GLY A 558 -1.32 -17.86 -26.99
CA GLY A 558 -0.71 -17.40 -28.23
C GLY A 558 -1.73 -17.10 -29.33
N PRO A 559 -1.31 -16.38 -30.41
CA PRO A 559 -2.20 -15.95 -31.49
C PRO A 559 -2.74 -17.12 -32.33
N ASP A 560 -2.11 -18.28 -32.27
CA ASP A 560 -2.55 -19.52 -32.92
C ASP A 560 -3.47 -20.38 -32.04
N GLY A 561 -3.82 -19.89 -30.82
CA GLY A 561 -4.61 -20.62 -29.86
C GLY A 561 -3.80 -21.64 -29.03
N SER A 562 -2.48 -21.69 -29.19
CA SER A 562 -1.62 -22.39 -28.23
C SER A 562 -1.73 -21.75 -26.84
N ALA A 563 -1.51 -22.52 -25.80
CA ALA A 563 -1.53 -22.00 -24.44
C ALA A 563 -0.52 -22.73 -23.55
N VAL A 564 0.06 -21.98 -22.62
CA VAL A 564 0.99 -22.50 -21.61
C VAL A 564 0.50 -22.10 -20.24
N THR A 565 0.51 -23.04 -19.28
CA THR A 565 0.22 -22.82 -17.87
C THR A 565 1.30 -23.49 -17.03
N PHE A 566 1.26 -23.27 -15.69
CA PHE A 566 2.24 -23.90 -14.80
C PHE A 566 1.63 -24.38 -13.50
N ASN A 567 2.20 -25.43 -12.92
CA ASN A 567 1.91 -25.86 -11.56
C ASN A 567 2.74 -25.04 -10.57
N ARG A 568 2.11 -24.31 -9.66
CA ARG A 568 2.77 -23.44 -8.69
C ARG A 568 3.69 -24.17 -7.72
N LYS A 569 3.28 -25.38 -7.29
CA LYS A 569 4.02 -26.17 -6.30
C LYS A 569 5.24 -26.84 -6.91
N THR A 570 5.05 -27.49 -8.05
CA THR A 570 6.11 -28.27 -8.71
C THR A 570 6.95 -27.46 -9.68
N LYS A 571 6.55 -26.23 -10.00
CA LYS A 571 7.19 -25.34 -11.00
C LYS A 571 7.27 -25.95 -12.41
N GLN A 572 6.45 -26.97 -12.68
CA GLN A 572 6.33 -27.60 -13.97
C GLN A 572 5.44 -26.81 -14.90
N LEU A 573 5.91 -26.51 -16.11
CA LEU A 573 5.10 -25.91 -17.17
C LEU A 573 4.32 -26.99 -17.92
N TYR A 574 3.15 -26.63 -18.43
CA TYR A 574 2.27 -27.46 -19.25
C TYR A 574 1.86 -26.69 -20.49
N TYR A 575 1.86 -27.36 -21.65
CA TYR A 575 1.39 -26.80 -22.91
C TYR A 575 0.11 -27.48 -23.38
N LEU A 576 -0.71 -26.76 -24.10
CA LEU A 576 -1.94 -27.23 -24.71
C LEU A 576 -1.63 -28.04 -25.98
N ALA A 577 -1.60 -29.35 -25.84
CA ALA A 577 -1.21 -30.28 -26.92
C ALA A 577 -2.34 -30.52 -27.94
N ASP A 578 -3.60 -30.51 -27.51
CA ASP A 578 -4.79 -30.59 -28.38
C ASP A 578 -5.73 -29.42 -28.07
N ARG A 579 -5.79 -28.48 -28.99
CA ARG A 579 -6.53 -27.20 -28.83
C ARG A 579 -8.05 -27.36 -28.96
N GLU A 580 -8.52 -28.46 -29.53
CA GLU A 580 -9.94 -28.74 -29.69
C GLU A 580 -10.48 -29.46 -28.46
N LYS A 581 -9.74 -30.49 -27.99
CA LYS A 581 -10.14 -31.36 -26.89
C LYS A 581 -9.68 -30.84 -25.52
N GLY A 582 -8.85 -29.78 -25.47
CA GLY A 582 -8.32 -29.26 -24.21
C GLY A 582 -7.36 -30.22 -23.52
N ILE A 583 -6.51 -30.93 -24.30
CA ILE A 583 -5.53 -31.88 -23.75
C ILE A 583 -4.21 -31.18 -23.50
N TRP A 584 -3.74 -31.22 -22.25
CA TRP A 584 -2.49 -30.65 -21.82
C TRP A 584 -1.43 -31.74 -21.61
N LYS A 585 -0.17 -31.37 -21.83
CA LYS A 585 0.99 -32.22 -21.55
C LYS A 585 2.08 -31.42 -20.85
N ALA A 586 2.90 -32.08 -20.06
CA ALA A 586 4.06 -31.46 -19.44
C ALA A 586 5.05 -30.97 -20.52
N SER A 587 5.54 -29.75 -20.34
CA SER A 587 6.67 -29.19 -21.09
C SER A 587 7.98 -29.85 -20.61
N ASP A 588 9.05 -29.71 -21.36
CA ASP A 588 10.39 -30.11 -20.93
C ASP A 588 10.98 -29.17 -19.86
N LEU A 589 10.39 -27.98 -19.65
CA LEU A 589 10.87 -26.98 -18.70
C LEU A 589 10.22 -27.13 -17.32
N ARG A 590 11.08 -27.23 -16.31
CA ARG A 590 10.74 -27.11 -14.90
C ARG A 590 11.73 -26.17 -14.20
N TYR A 591 11.23 -25.29 -13.37
CA TYR A 591 12.04 -24.42 -12.50
C TYR A 591 12.22 -25.04 -11.12
N THR A 592 13.40 -24.85 -10.53
CA THR A 592 13.74 -25.37 -9.19
C THR A 592 13.69 -24.32 -8.09
N SER A 593 13.67 -23.06 -8.47
CA SER A 593 13.62 -21.90 -7.57
C SER A 593 12.41 -21.91 -6.64
N TRP A 594 12.52 -21.27 -5.51
CA TRP A 594 11.42 -20.98 -4.59
C TRP A 594 10.41 -19.96 -5.17
N THR A 595 10.82 -19.11 -6.11
CA THR A 595 9.91 -18.18 -6.80
C THR A 595 9.03 -18.88 -7.81
N LEU A 596 7.90 -18.26 -8.17
CA LEU A 596 7.00 -18.79 -9.19
C LEU A 596 7.45 -18.39 -10.59
N PRO A 597 7.28 -19.25 -11.59
CA PRO A 597 7.45 -18.87 -12.99
C PRO A 597 6.46 -17.78 -13.37
N VAL A 598 6.89 -16.88 -14.25
CA VAL A 598 6.05 -15.95 -15.01
C VAL A 598 6.14 -16.33 -16.48
N ILE A 599 5.03 -16.28 -17.19
CA ILE A 599 4.92 -16.66 -18.59
C ILE A 599 4.21 -15.60 -19.39
N ALA A 600 4.67 -15.39 -20.64
CA ALA A 600 4.01 -14.51 -21.60
C ALA A 600 4.07 -15.11 -22.99
N ALA A 601 2.98 -14.94 -23.77
CA ALA A 601 2.91 -15.32 -25.18
C ALA A 601 3.17 -14.10 -26.05
N ASP A 602 3.94 -14.27 -27.11
CA ASP A 602 4.13 -13.25 -28.15
C ASP A 602 2.80 -13.10 -28.94
N PRO A 603 2.19 -11.91 -28.99
CA PRO A 603 0.93 -11.72 -29.68
C PRO A 603 1.05 -11.76 -31.21
N PHE A 604 2.26 -11.75 -31.76
CA PHE A 604 2.52 -11.72 -33.21
C PHE A 604 3.09 -13.02 -33.75
N VAL A 605 3.90 -13.74 -32.95
CA VAL A 605 4.61 -14.94 -33.39
C VAL A 605 3.95 -16.20 -32.84
N PRO A 606 3.28 -17.01 -33.70
CA PRO A 606 2.67 -18.27 -33.27
C PRO A 606 3.68 -19.20 -32.58
N GLY A 607 3.26 -19.75 -31.43
CA GLY A 607 4.09 -20.68 -30.66
C GLY A 607 5.25 -20.08 -29.89
N HIS A 608 5.47 -18.76 -29.96
CA HIS A 608 6.54 -18.07 -29.24
C HIS A 608 6.09 -17.71 -27.81
N TYR A 609 6.85 -18.17 -26.82
CA TYR A 609 6.64 -17.92 -25.40
C TYR A 609 7.94 -17.56 -24.71
N LEU A 610 7.83 -16.64 -23.77
CA LEU A 610 8.88 -16.33 -22.82
C LEU A 610 8.45 -16.79 -21.43
N ALA A 611 9.37 -17.35 -20.69
CA ALA A 611 9.15 -17.80 -19.33
C ALA A 611 10.35 -17.43 -18.45
N GLY A 612 10.10 -16.97 -17.23
CA GLY A 612 11.13 -16.55 -16.29
C GLY A 612 10.80 -16.90 -14.86
N CYS A 613 11.81 -16.96 -14.01
CA CYS A 613 11.68 -17.25 -12.61
C CYS A 613 12.77 -16.52 -11.80
N ALA A 614 13.63 -17.26 -11.10
CA ALA A 614 14.75 -16.71 -10.37
C ALA A 614 15.88 -16.25 -11.29
N ALA A 615 16.93 -15.71 -10.68
CA ALA A 615 18.14 -15.28 -11.37
C ALA A 615 18.68 -16.38 -12.31
N ASN A 616 19.01 -15.99 -13.53
CA ASN A 616 19.48 -16.89 -14.59
C ASN A 616 18.48 -17.98 -15.03
N GLU A 617 17.22 -17.88 -14.66
CA GLU A 617 16.16 -18.79 -15.08
C GLU A 617 15.21 -18.09 -16.07
N TYR A 618 15.72 -17.76 -17.24
CA TYR A 618 14.97 -17.19 -18.36
C TYR A 618 15.01 -18.13 -19.55
N ALA A 619 13.88 -18.37 -20.22
CA ALA A 619 13.76 -19.34 -21.30
C ALA A 619 12.75 -18.89 -22.35
N GLU A 620 12.93 -19.39 -23.60
CA GLU A 620 12.05 -19.17 -24.74
C GLU A 620 11.60 -20.47 -25.38
N SER A 621 10.42 -20.47 -25.98
CA SER A 621 9.86 -21.55 -26.77
C SER A 621 9.34 -21.01 -28.10
N PHE A 622 9.43 -21.80 -29.17
CA PHE A 622 8.84 -21.50 -30.48
C PHE A 622 7.89 -22.60 -30.98
N ASP A 623 7.57 -23.57 -30.15
CA ASP A 623 6.75 -24.74 -30.52
C ASP A 623 5.48 -24.87 -29.65
N GLY A 624 4.97 -23.71 -29.16
CA GLY A 624 3.76 -23.65 -28.37
C GLY A 624 3.98 -24.05 -26.91
N GLY A 625 5.21 -23.96 -26.42
CA GLY A 625 5.57 -24.28 -25.03
C GLY A 625 5.88 -25.74 -24.79
N LYS A 626 6.05 -26.55 -25.83
CA LYS A 626 6.42 -27.95 -25.71
C LYS A 626 7.87 -28.09 -25.25
N THR A 627 8.78 -27.36 -25.92
CA THR A 627 10.20 -27.30 -25.55
C THR A 627 10.64 -25.87 -25.30
N PHE A 628 11.57 -25.69 -24.36
CA PHE A 628 12.12 -24.39 -24.00
C PHE A 628 13.64 -24.42 -24.04
N ARG A 629 14.22 -23.39 -24.64
CA ARG A 629 15.65 -23.12 -24.61
C ARG A 629 15.94 -22.09 -23.50
N ARG A 630 16.80 -22.45 -22.53
CA ARG A 630 17.24 -21.49 -21.51
C ARG A 630 18.17 -20.44 -22.13
N LEU A 631 17.99 -19.21 -21.67
CA LEU A 631 18.79 -18.02 -22.03
C LEU A 631 19.50 -17.50 -20.78
N THR A 632 20.70 -16.94 -20.95
CA THR A 632 21.53 -16.44 -19.84
C THR A 632 21.56 -14.91 -19.77
N THR A 633 20.63 -14.24 -20.46
CA THR A 633 20.68 -12.78 -20.67
C THR A 633 20.10 -11.97 -19.52
N VAL A 634 19.43 -12.58 -18.53
CA VAL A 634 18.78 -11.91 -17.43
C VAL A 634 19.27 -12.48 -16.10
N PRO A 635 20.19 -11.79 -15.40
CA PRO A 635 20.79 -12.29 -14.16
C PRO A 635 19.91 -12.07 -12.94
N GLU A 636 18.87 -11.22 -13.00
CA GLU A 636 17.97 -10.93 -11.87
C GLU A 636 16.81 -11.92 -11.83
N THR A 637 16.14 -11.97 -10.67
CA THR A 637 14.82 -12.62 -10.53
C THR A 637 13.78 -11.87 -11.34
N ILE A 638 13.04 -12.57 -12.21
CA ILE A 638 12.00 -12.03 -13.04
C ILE A 638 10.67 -12.08 -12.31
N GLU A 639 10.03 -10.92 -12.15
CA GLU A 639 8.75 -10.75 -11.46
C GLU A 639 7.57 -10.58 -12.45
N SER A 640 7.85 -10.12 -13.68
CA SER A 640 6.85 -10.02 -14.74
C SER A 640 7.48 -10.02 -16.13
N ILE A 641 6.73 -10.47 -17.14
CA ILE A 641 7.05 -10.40 -18.57
C ILE A 641 5.82 -9.84 -19.28
N SER A 642 6.01 -8.83 -20.13
CA SER A 642 4.94 -8.23 -20.92
C SER A 642 5.41 -7.94 -22.34
N PHE A 643 4.76 -8.53 -23.33
CA PHE A 643 4.90 -8.12 -24.74
C PHE A 643 4.06 -6.86 -25.01
N ASP A 644 4.55 -5.98 -25.88
CA ASP A 644 3.73 -4.91 -26.45
C ASP A 644 2.82 -5.49 -27.53
N GLU A 645 1.51 -5.35 -27.36
CA GLU A 645 0.52 -5.92 -28.27
C GLU A 645 0.39 -5.16 -29.61
N HIS A 646 1.06 -4.01 -29.75
CA HIS A 646 0.99 -3.13 -30.90
C HIS A 646 2.35 -2.98 -31.63
N ASN A 647 3.45 -3.33 -30.96
CA ASN A 647 4.79 -3.19 -31.50
C ASN A 647 5.54 -4.54 -31.45
N PRO A 648 5.64 -5.24 -32.57
CA PRO A 648 6.35 -6.52 -32.65
C PRO A 648 7.78 -6.43 -32.11
N GLY A 649 8.19 -7.45 -31.35
CA GLY A 649 9.54 -7.56 -30.79
C GLY A 649 9.78 -6.74 -29.52
N TRP A 650 8.84 -5.88 -29.09
CA TRP A 650 8.96 -5.14 -27.85
C TRP A 650 8.50 -5.98 -26.66
N VAL A 651 9.39 -6.11 -25.67
CA VAL A 651 9.14 -6.88 -24.43
C VAL A 651 9.66 -6.09 -23.24
N ALA A 652 8.89 -6.02 -22.17
CA ALA A 652 9.33 -5.47 -20.90
C ALA A 652 9.47 -6.58 -19.85
N LEU A 653 10.52 -6.52 -19.06
CA LEU A 653 10.72 -7.33 -17.86
C LEU A 653 10.73 -6.47 -16.62
N GLY A 654 9.90 -6.80 -15.67
CA GLY A 654 10.03 -6.36 -14.28
C GLY A 654 10.92 -7.37 -13.56
N CYS A 655 12.10 -6.93 -13.16
CA CYS A 655 13.07 -7.75 -12.43
C CYS A 655 13.27 -7.19 -11.03
N THR A 656 13.76 -8.01 -10.12
CA THR A 656 14.14 -7.54 -8.80
C THR A 656 15.19 -6.42 -8.89
N GLY A 657 14.77 -5.19 -8.58
CA GLY A 657 15.63 -4.00 -8.59
C GLY A 657 15.93 -3.41 -9.96
N LYS A 658 15.37 -3.93 -11.08
CA LYS A 658 15.62 -3.39 -12.43
C LYS A 658 14.43 -3.55 -13.36
N LEU A 659 14.27 -2.59 -14.27
CA LEU A 659 13.38 -2.66 -15.41
C LEU A 659 14.20 -2.83 -16.68
N ARG A 660 13.82 -3.79 -17.49
CA ARG A 660 14.49 -4.11 -18.74
C ARG A 660 13.50 -4.08 -19.90
N VAL A 661 13.98 -3.61 -21.06
CA VAL A 661 13.21 -3.63 -22.31
C VAL A 661 14.04 -4.27 -23.43
N SER A 662 13.39 -5.13 -24.17
CA SER A 662 13.89 -5.71 -25.44
C SER A 662 13.13 -5.10 -26.60
N ARG A 663 13.79 -4.99 -27.76
CA ARG A 663 13.18 -4.62 -29.06
C ARG A 663 13.36 -5.72 -30.12
N ASP A 664 13.88 -6.87 -29.71
CA ASP A 664 14.22 -7.99 -30.59
C ASP A 664 13.55 -9.32 -30.21
N GLY A 665 12.40 -9.23 -29.53
CA GLY A 665 11.61 -10.39 -29.11
C GLY A 665 12.13 -11.08 -27.85
N GLY A 666 12.90 -10.39 -27.02
CA GLY A 666 13.41 -10.94 -25.76
C GLY A 666 14.80 -11.57 -25.86
N LYS A 667 15.50 -11.40 -26.97
CA LYS A 667 16.86 -11.94 -27.15
C LYS A 667 17.90 -11.11 -26.40
N THR A 668 17.78 -9.78 -26.50
CA THR A 668 18.65 -8.83 -25.77
C THR A 668 17.81 -7.83 -25.00
N PHE A 669 18.35 -7.32 -23.89
CA PHE A 669 17.67 -6.37 -23.02
C PHE A 669 18.56 -5.20 -22.65
N GLU A 670 18.03 -4.00 -22.73
CA GLU A 670 18.60 -2.80 -22.12
C GLU A 670 17.97 -2.54 -20.75
N VAL A 671 18.73 -2.02 -19.81
CA VAL A 671 18.21 -1.53 -18.50
C VAL A 671 17.65 -0.13 -18.71
N ILE A 672 16.35 0.02 -18.51
CA ILE A 672 15.65 1.32 -18.65
C ILE A 672 15.72 2.12 -17.33
N GLU A 673 15.64 1.42 -16.20
CA GLU A 673 15.61 2.06 -14.90
C GLU A 673 16.16 1.12 -13.83
N ASP A 674 16.92 1.68 -12.90
CA ASP A 674 17.17 1.04 -11.63
C ASP A 674 15.93 1.26 -10.74
N ALA A 675 15.16 0.22 -10.57
CA ALA A 675 13.89 0.26 -9.87
C ALA A 675 14.04 0.57 -8.37
N MET A 676 15.25 0.52 -7.84
CA MET A 676 15.53 0.96 -6.46
C MET A 676 15.36 2.47 -6.29
N SER A 677 15.38 3.24 -7.37
CA SER A 677 15.14 4.68 -7.34
C SER A 677 13.65 5.05 -7.29
N LEU A 678 12.74 4.10 -7.56
CA LEU A 678 11.30 4.34 -7.61
C LEU A 678 10.63 4.04 -6.26
N PRO A 679 9.64 4.88 -5.86
CA PRO A 679 8.87 4.65 -4.63
C PRO A 679 8.09 3.32 -4.69
N GLY A 680 8.04 2.60 -3.57
CA GLY A 680 7.25 1.38 -3.46
C GLY A 680 7.80 0.16 -4.21
N GLY A 681 9.09 0.14 -4.50
CA GLY A 681 9.81 -0.80 -5.35
C GLY A 681 9.91 -2.25 -4.90
N HIS A 682 8.98 -2.80 -4.14
CA HIS A 682 9.06 -4.19 -3.67
C HIS A 682 8.29 -5.20 -4.52
N SER A 683 7.55 -4.77 -5.52
CA SER A 683 6.99 -5.64 -6.54
C SER A 683 6.99 -4.88 -7.86
N MET A 684 7.75 -5.37 -8.82
CA MET A 684 7.99 -4.71 -10.10
C MET A 684 7.25 -5.44 -11.20
N ARG A 685 5.93 -5.30 -11.22
CA ARG A 685 5.17 -5.80 -12.35
C ARG A 685 5.08 -4.74 -13.42
N THR A 686 5.38 -5.14 -14.64
CA THR A 686 5.35 -4.25 -15.79
C THR A 686 4.31 -4.71 -16.79
N ILE A 687 3.63 -3.73 -17.38
CA ILE A 687 2.81 -3.92 -18.58
C ILE A 687 3.37 -2.96 -19.62
N LEU A 688 3.53 -3.45 -20.83
CA LEU A 688 3.98 -2.67 -21.98
C LEU A 688 2.84 -2.61 -23.03
N ASP A 689 2.41 -1.41 -23.35
CA ASP A 689 1.38 -1.17 -24.36
C ASP A 689 1.68 0.08 -25.18
N ARG A 690 1.76 -0.03 -26.48
CA ARG A 690 2.06 1.08 -27.41
C ARG A 690 3.32 1.86 -27.02
N LYS A 691 4.40 1.15 -26.67
CA LYS A 691 5.65 1.70 -26.14
C LYS A 691 5.47 2.51 -24.84
N ARG A 692 4.33 2.43 -24.17
CA ARG A 692 4.11 2.98 -22.85
C ARG A 692 4.29 1.89 -21.82
N LEU A 693 5.21 2.13 -20.91
CA LEU A 693 5.51 1.23 -19.81
C LEU A 693 4.68 1.63 -18.58
N PHE A 694 3.95 0.67 -18.04
CA PHE A 694 3.27 0.77 -16.77
C PHE A 694 4.06 -0.04 -15.75
N LEU A 695 4.49 0.62 -14.68
CA LEU A 695 5.11 -0.02 -13.54
C LEU A 695 4.09 -0.11 -12.42
N ILE A 696 3.69 -1.33 -12.09
CA ILE A 696 2.74 -1.62 -11.02
C ILE A 696 3.55 -1.92 -9.77
N THR A 697 3.47 -1.02 -8.79
CA THR A 697 4.14 -1.20 -7.50
C THR A 697 3.23 -1.92 -6.52
N GLY A 698 3.80 -2.65 -5.57
CA GLY A 698 3.00 -3.39 -4.59
C GLY A 698 2.11 -2.51 -3.70
N ALA A 699 2.49 -1.25 -3.49
CA ALA A 699 1.80 -0.41 -2.51
C ALA A 699 1.88 1.10 -2.76
N SER A 700 2.40 1.55 -3.91
CA SER A 700 2.51 2.99 -4.24
C SER A 700 1.82 3.35 -5.57
N GLY A 701 0.85 2.54 -6.00
CA GLY A 701 0.10 2.76 -7.22
C GLY A 701 0.86 2.37 -8.48
N VAL A 702 0.51 2.99 -9.59
CA VAL A 702 1.08 2.74 -10.92
C VAL A 702 1.81 3.97 -11.42
N TYR A 703 3.00 3.75 -11.95
CA TYR A 703 3.79 4.77 -12.66
C TYR A 703 3.83 4.45 -14.15
N THR A 704 3.84 5.48 -14.98
CA THR A 704 3.92 5.34 -16.44
C THR A 704 5.12 6.08 -17.01
N LYS A 705 5.73 5.52 -18.05
CA LYS A 705 6.82 6.13 -18.81
C LYS A 705 6.64 5.80 -20.31
N GLU A 706 6.69 6.82 -21.17
CA GLU A 706 6.73 6.61 -22.61
C GLU A 706 8.14 6.20 -23.00
N LEU A 707 8.26 5.15 -23.80
CA LEU A 707 9.53 4.69 -24.37
C LEU A 707 9.71 5.25 -25.79
N LYS A 708 10.94 5.59 -26.13
CA LYS A 708 11.29 6.11 -27.46
C LYS A 708 11.46 5.02 -28.50
#